data_c29862b113fcfccba8d140c6ebd9340d
#
_entry.id   c29862b113fcfccba8d140c6ebd9340d
#
_cell.length_a   1.000
_cell.length_b   1.000
_cell.length_c   1.000
_cell.angle_alpha   90.00
_cell.angle_beta   90.00
_cell.angle_gamma   90.00
#
_symmetry.space_group_name_H-M   'P 1'
#
loop_
_entity.id
_entity.type
_entity.pdbx_description
1 polymer ?
#
loop_
_entity_poly.entity_id
_entity_poly.type
_entity_poly.pdbx_seq_one_letter_code
_entity_poly.pdbx_strand_id
1 'polypeptide(L)'
;MRRSQLFLLAAWIFFFLTLCPPTARAGHPEQQADNGAGTFSLQNERVRFTVVVENGRLAADRLEAKPGWSKAEGGASPAAVETDADFGLEVMVTDWSAPGKVNNAENPVVLTKKDFTFIGRELKELPEGRQELDLDFKAKEISIRLRLAYQLGAEAFYVRRSLSVSDLEFGHHFLRWFWTRRGLVSGIGSVLKNGGFGQPAAALLDGGGVFFGVEYPAAENHLDMREGRAEILCGQEYGRLIGADGLTSDWVVEGLTPNSFVKNWFFRYLDEVRAAPLRPFSLYNTWYDLRAPEYPDWPPDKVMSERTALRMVDILRRSMIEKHGLKLDAFVLDDGWDVYESDWVLRGEQWPRGLKPLAEELKKTGTALGLWFGPTGGYSFRMKRVNWMRAHGYEVVGRDKNNARLCLAGTKYGALLKKRVTDFVADDGVGYYKWDGLQFSCSEPGHGHPLDIYSRRAVMESLADMCRAVRRENPSIFLNITSGTWLSPWWVKFANTIWMQGMDYGFADVPSLSRREGAITYRDFILYDDFRQQDFWFPLANLMTHGIIKGRHESVGAAAEPLDKFTDDVLLYFARGVSMYELYISPDILTDGEWTSIAQSMAWARDRFPVLMNSEMTGGNPLKGEAYAYVHFKGTRGIVAARNPVMEPARLEVKLDPAVGLDPGAGGLVLERVYPTCRVWPRLYRAGESVILPLDGFETAVYELYPVQEAARPLLAGATFDVISEQGKDCLVQYYGVEKGAKLLNPEIIESAVMGGKSVNAGALPLPEDEEPSLVTGMAVRPEGAGRPRFTVRFNLSETGREGALALLMMPDPSSAGGPKPSLSARIDGAAAAVKTEPQEGRSQWFTIDVRPGKHEIAVQARPGRDSQEWIGKVAVWLVAKQKQPTKEISFRLKAEPKPGPRPPKVWAVGEIRKNVKLGDISLNY
;
A
#
# COMPACT_ATOMS: atom_id res chain seq x y z
N MET A 1 -45.03 27.57 -41.75
CA MET A 1 -45.10 26.14 -42.06
C MET A 1 -44.09 25.46 -41.15
N ARG A 2 -44.34 24.62 -40.26
CA ARG A 2 -45.42 23.78 -39.76
C ARG A 2 -45.25 23.63 -38.25
N ARG A 3 -46.24 24.04 -37.48
CA ARG A 3 -46.54 23.54 -36.14
C ARG A 3 -47.10 22.14 -36.33
N SER A 4 -46.50 21.11 -35.74
CA SER A 4 -47.15 19.83 -35.41
C SER A 4 -46.10 18.77 -35.11
N GLN A 5 -45.58 18.76 -33.86
CA GLN A 5 -44.97 17.60 -33.17
C GLN A 5 -44.64 17.93 -31.70
N LEU A 6 -45.60 18.55 -31.03
CA LEU A 6 -45.49 18.85 -29.58
C LEU A 6 -46.81 18.47 -28.85
N PHE A 7 -47.35 17.32 -29.18
CA PHE A 7 -48.61 16.87 -28.53
C PHE A 7 -48.71 15.36 -28.28
N LEU A 8 -47.61 14.68 -28.09
CA LEU A 8 -47.60 13.23 -27.75
C LEU A 8 -46.68 12.83 -26.58
N LEU A 9 -46.21 13.81 -25.77
CA LEU A 9 -45.43 13.48 -24.55
C LEU A 9 -46.14 13.95 -23.26
N ALA A 10 -47.36 14.48 -23.34
CA ALA A 10 -48.12 14.95 -22.17
C ALA A 10 -49.23 13.99 -21.73
N ALA A 11 -49.43 12.86 -22.42
CA ALA A 11 -50.51 11.93 -22.13
C ALA A 11 -50.10 10.69 -21.31
N TRP A 12 -48.83 10.53 -20.94
CA TRP A 12 -48.32 9.40 -20.13
C TRP A 12 -47.98 9.75 -18.69
N ILE A 13 -48.09 10.99 -18.24
CA ILE A 13 -47.81 11.42 -16.85
C ILE A 13 -49.11 11.57 -16.00
N PHE A 14 -50.29 11.45 -16.62
CA PHE A 14 -51.57 11.63 -15.89
C PHE A 14 -52.35 10.33 -15.63
N PHE A 15 -51.81 9.14 -15.86
CA PHE A 15 -52.54 7.89 -15.63
C PHE A 15 -51.97 7.01 -14.49
N PHE A 16 -51.06 7.54 -13.66
CA PHE A 16 -50.56 6.80 -12.48
C PHE A 16 -50.82 7.45 -11.15
N LEU A 17 -51.79 8.38 -11.06
CA LEU A 17 -52.11 9.09 -9.81
C LEU A 17 -53.57 8.93 -9.32
N THR A 18 -54.23 7.88 -9.75
CA THR A 18 -55.55 7.57 -9.13
C THR A 18 -55.75 6.06 -9.16
N LEU A 19 -55.27 5.38 -8.12
CA LEU A 19 -55.79 4.12 -7.55
C LEU A 19 -54.75 3.57 -6.53
N CYS A 20 -54.44 4.33 -5.47
CA CYS A 20 -54.05 3.72 -4.22
C CYS A 20 -55.31 3.61 -3.35
N PRO A 21 -55.75 2.41 -3.01
CA PRO A 21 -56.71 2.23 -1.93
C PRO A 21 -56.05 2.70 -0.62
N PRO A 22 -56.86 3.23 0.36
CA PRO A 22 -56.31 3.61 1.64
C PRO A 22 -55.63 2.40 2.26
N THR A 23 -54.37 2.50 2.52
CA THR A 23 -53.62 1.51 3.31
C THR A 23 -54.32 1.40 4.66
N ALA A 24 -55.10 0.32 4.83
CA ALA A 24 -55.47 -0.15 6.14
C ALA A 24 -54.14 -0.21 6.95
N ARG A 25 -54.09 0.47 8.08
CA ARG A 25 -53.10 0.23 9.13
C ARG A 25 -53.16 -1.27 9.39
N ALA A 26 -52.20 -1.98 8.87
CA ALA A 26 -51.91 -3.34 9.30
C ALA A 26 -51.53 -3.21 10.77
N GLY A 27 -52.49 -3.64 11.63
CA GLY A 27 -52.18 -3.89 13.03
C GLY A 27 -50.96 -4.79 13.04
N HIS A 28 -49.98 -4.42 13.82
CA HIS A 28 -48.86 -5.35 14.15
C HIS A 28 -49.50 -6.66 14.58
N PRO A 29 -49.14 -7.81 13.96
CA PRO A 29 -49.54 -9.07 14.54
C PRO A 29 -48.96 -9.11 15.95
N GLU A 30 -49.79 -9.25 16.97
CA GLU A 30 -49.36 -9.65 18.29
C GLU A 30 -48.56 -10.95 18.12
N GLN A 31 -47.24 -10.80 18.17
CA GLN A 31 -46.34 -11.96 18.17
C GLN A 31 -46.66 -12.76 19.43
N GLN A 32 -47.10 -14.00 19.25
CA GLN A 32 -47.17 -14.97 20.37
C GLN A 32 -45.82 -14.92 21.10
N ALA A 33 -45.90 -14.64 22.41
CA ALA A 33 -44.76 -14.73 23.31
C ALA A 33 -44.26 -16.20 23.27
N ASP A 34 -43.22 -16.43 22.51
CA ASP A 34 -42.50 -17.67 22.56
C ASP A 34 -41.84 -17.76 23.94
N ASN A 35 -41.83 -18.96 24.54
CA ASN A 35 -41.51 -19.20 25.97
C ASN A 35 -40.06 -18.87 26.33
N GLY A 36 -39.51 -17.69 26.02
CA GLY A 36 -38.21 -17.19 26.47
C GLY A 36 -37.00 -18.05 26.15
N ALA A 37 -37.12 -19.07 25.30
CA ALA A 37 -36.06 -19.97 24.90
C ALA A 37 -36.23 -20.35 23.44
N GLY A 38 -35.11 -20.46 22.69
CA GLY A 38 -35.12 -20.89 21.30
C GLY A 38 -33.73 -20.96 20.69
N THR A 39 -33.62 -21.81 19.67
CA THR A 39 -32.41 -21.90 18.82
C THR A 39 -32.77 -21.37 17.44
N PHE A 40 -32.02 -20.39 16.96
CA PHE A 40 -32.24 -19.72 15.67
C PHE A 40 -31.03 -19.87 14.80
N SER A 41 -31.20 -20.03 13.50
CA SER A 41 -30.06 -20.20 12.59
C SER A 41 -30.20 -19.47 11.26
N LEU A 42 -29.04 -19.02 10.75
CA LEU A 42 -28.81 -18.54 9.40
C LEU A 42 -27.88 -19.52 8.70
N GLN A 43 -28.05 -19.78 7.41
CA GLN A 43 -27.13 -20.65 6.68
C GLN A 43 -27.10 -20.39 5.19
N ASN A 44 -25.96 -20.67 4.58
CA ASN A 44 -25.76 -20.70 3.14
C ASN A 44 -24.99 -21.97 2.74
N GLU A 45 -24.43 -22.05 1.53
CA GLU A 45 -23.66 -23.23 1.08
C GLU A 45 -22.31 -23.42 1.82
N ARG A 46 -21.78 -22.36 2.44
CA ARG A 46 -20.45 -22.36 3.07
C ARG A 46 -20.49 -22.56 4.56
N VAL A 47 -21.40 -21.87 5.24
CA VAL A 47 -21.43 -21.85 6.72
C VAL A 47 -22.85 -21.98 7.26
N ARG A 48 -22.93 -22.40 8.53
CA ARG A 48 -24.13 -22.31 9.35
C ARG A 48 -23.80 -21.48 10.59
N PHE A 49 -24.63 -20.50 10.88
CA PHE A 49 -24.63 -19.74 12.13
C PHE A 49 -25.85 -20.10 12.98
N THR A 50 -25.63 -20.33 14.26
CA THR A 50 -26.68 -20.67 15.20
C THR A 50 -26.56 -19.78 16.45
N VAL A 51 -27.65 -19.25 16.93
CA VAL A 51 -27.73 -18.47 18.17
C VAL A 51 -28.77 -19.07 19.10
N VAL A 52 -28.43 -19.15 20.39
CA VAL A 52 -29.25 -19.79 21.42
C VAL A 52 -29.70 -18.75 22.44
N VAL A 53 -30.98 -18.71 22.69
CA VAL A 53 -31.59 -17.93 23.77
C VAL A 53 -32.15 -18.93 24.81
N GLU A 54 -31.74 -18.81 26.06
CA GLU A 54 -32.16 -19.67 27.18
C GLU A 54 -32.61 -18.82 28.37
N ASN A 55 -33.71 -19.19 28.98
CA ASN A 55 -34.26 -18.48 30.15
C ASN A 55 -34.43 -16.94 29.87
N GLY A 56 -34.83 -16.59 28.67
CA GLY A 56 -35.01 -15.20 28.25
C GLY A 56 -33.71 -14.41 28.10
N ARG A 57 -32.56 -15.06 27.94
CA ARG A 57 -31.24 -14.42 27.78
C ARG A 57 -30.48 -15.02 26.63
N LEU A 58 -29.63 -14.21 25.99
CA LEU A 58 -28.63 -14.70 25.06
C LEU A 58 -27.70 -15.71 25.80
N ALA A 59 -27.57 -16.92 25.30
CA ALA A 59 -26.74 -17.95 25.90
C ALA A 59 -25.43 -18.17 25.13
N ALA A 60 -25.54 -18.64 23.90
CA ALA A 60 -24.38 -18.96 23.07
C ALA A 60 -24.66 -18.63 21.59
N ASP A 61 -23.61 -18.48 20.83
CA ASP A 61 -23.65 -18.53 19.36
C ASP A 61 -22.53 -19.41 18.81
N ARG A 62 -22.76 -19.97 17.63
CA ARG A 62 -21.85 -20.90 16.97
C ARG A 62 -21.83 -20.64 15.47
N LEU A 63 -20.62 -20.49 14.93
CA LEU A 63 -20.38 -20.45 13.49
C LEU A 63 -19.61 -21.72 13.10
N GLU A 64 -20.12 -22.47 12.12
CA GLU A 64 -19.51 -23.71 11.65
C GLU A 64 -19.42 -23.78 10.14
N ALA A 65 -18.31 -24.29 9.62
CA ALA A 65 -18.10 -24.54 8.20
C ALA A 65 -18.87 -25.78 7.73
N LYS A 66 -19.46 -25.72 6.55
CA LYS A 66 -20.04 -26.93 5.95
C LYS A 66 -18.94 -27.84 5.36
N PRO A 67 -19.03 -29.18 5.57
CA PRO A 67 -17.99 -30.11 5.14
C PRO A 67 -17.63 -30.02 3.67
N GLY A 68 -18.62 -29.80 2.80
CA GLY A 68 -18.42 -29.66 1.35
C GLY A 68 -17.54 -28.49 0.98
N TRP A 69 -17.78 -27.33 1.59
CA TRP A 69 -16.97 -26.13 1.39
C TRP A 69 -15.55 -26.29 1.95
N SER A 70 -15.41 -26.75 3.20
CA SER A 70 -14.10 -26.98 3.82
C SER A 70 -13.21 -27.88 2.95
N LYS A 71 -13.74 -29.00 2.47
CA LYS A 71 -13.02 -29.93 1.59
C LYS A 71 -12.64 -29.29 0.24
N ALA A 72 -13.54 -28.51 -0.36
CA ALA A 72 -13.29 -27.85 -1.65
C ALA A 72 -12.14 -26.83 -1.57
N GLU A 73 -11.98 -26.17 -0.42
CA GLU A 73 -10.93 -25.18 -0.17
C GLU A 73 -9.69 -25.78 0.52
N GLY A 74 -9.56 -27.11 0.54
CA GLY A 74 -8.38 -27.79 1.04
C GLY A 74 -8.29 -27.93 2.56
N GLY A 75 -9.41 -27.76 3.27
CA GLY A 75 -9.49 -27.99 4.72
C GLY A 75 -9.50 -29.49 5.07
N ALA A 76 -8.83 -29.86 6.16
CA ALA A 76 -8.76 -31.25 6.65
C ALA A 76 -10.04 -31.70 7.34
N SER A 77 -10.68 -30.79 8.07
CA SER A 77 -11.95 -30.97 8.79
C SER A 77 -12.76 -29.66 8.78
N PRO A 78 -14.10 -29.72 8.98
CA PRO A 78 -14.88 -28.49 9.10
C PRO A 78 -14.53 -27.72 10.38
N ALA A 79 -14.08 -26.49 10.23
CA ALA A 79 -13.82 -25.59 11.35
C ALA A 79 -15.12 -25.15 12.02
N ALA A 80 -15.10 -24.97 13.34
CA ALA A 80 -16.20 -24.42 14.10
C ALA A 80 -15.69 -23.58 15.28
N VAL A 81 -16.39 -22.48 15.55
CA VAL A 81 -16.17 -21.64 16.71
C VAL A 81 -17.47 -21.45 17.47
N GLU A 82 -17.41 -21.55 18.78
CA GLU A 82 -18.56 -21.33 19.67
C GLU A 82 -18.18 -20.30 20.72
N THR A 83 -19.09 -19.38 21.02
CA THR A 83 -18.89 -18.35 22.03
C THR A 83 -20.01 -18.38 23.05
N ASP A 84 -19.65 -18.23 24.32
CA ASP A 84 -20.59 -17.81 25.37
C ASP A 84 -20.96 -16.34 25.04
N ALA A 85 -22.02 -16.19 24.22
CA ALA A 85 -22.33 -14.94 23.54
C ALA A 85 -22.79 -13.88 24.54
N ASP A 86 -22.16 -12.73 24.49
CA ASP A 86 -22.50 -11.55 25.28
C ASP A 86 -22.30 -10.27 24.47
N PHE A 87 -22.74 -9.17 25.04
CA PHE A 87 -22.52 -7.78 24.60
C PHE A 87 -22.30 -6.90 25.82
N GLY A 88 -21.90 -5.66 25.62
CA GLY A 88 -21.77 -4.68 26.68
C GLY A 88 -22.17 -3.30 26.21
N LEU A 89 -22.91 -2.58 27.05
CA LEU A 89 -23.19 -1.18 26.87
C LEU A 89 -22.63 -0.43 28.07
N GLU A 90 -21.65 0.45 27.83
CA GLU A 90 -21.23 1.38 28.87
C GLU A 90 -22.13 2.60 28.86
N VAL A 91 -23.00 2.70 29.83
CA VAL A 91 -24.03 3.73 29.91
C VAL A 91 -23.80 4.61 31.15
N MET A 92 -23.91 5.91 30.95
CA MET A 92 -23.86 6.87 32.05
C MET A 92 -25.27 7.47 32.24
N VAL A 93 -25.73 7.49 33.45
CA VAL A 93 -26.98 8.17 33.84
C VAL A 93 -26.61 9.58 34.25
N THR A 94 -27.08 10.58 33.54
CA THR A 94 -26.75 11.98 33.84
C THR A 94 -27.91 12.92 33.56
N ASP A 95 -27.95 14.04 34.31
CA ASP A 95 -28.78 15.19 33.97
C ASP A 95 -28.00 16.05 32.95
N TRP A 96 -28.17 15.74 31.66
CA TRP A 96 -27.42 16.33 30.54
C TRP A 96 -28.00 17.67 30.08
N SER A 97 -28.38 18.54 30.98
CA SER A 97 -28.75 19.91 30.61
C SER A 97 -27.59 20.75 30.01
N ALA A 98 -26.38 20.23 30.00
CA ALA A 98 -25.19 20.87 29.44
C ALA A 98 -24.28 19.90 28.65
N PRO A 99 -24.35 19.87 27.31
CA PRO A 99 -23.61 18.92 26.45
C PRO A 99 -22.07 18.96 26.51
N GLY A 100 -21.47 19.84 27.24
CA GLY A 100 -20.00 19.99 27.37
C GLY A 100 -19.38 19.45 28.66
N LYS A 101 -20.17 18.78 29.53
CA LYS A 101 -19.70 18.33 30.84
C LYS A 101 -19.52 16.82 31.00
N VAL A 102 -19.28 16.07 29.92
CA VAL A 102 -18.89 14.65 30.06
C VAL A 102 -17.46 14.61 30.61
N ASN A 103 -17.34 14.61 31.93
CA ASN A 103 -16.06 14.33 32.58
C ASN A 103 -15.83 12.82 32.58
N ASN A 104 -14.65 12.39 32.16
CA ASN A 104 -14.16 11.01 32.12
C ASN A 104 -14.10 10.34 33.50
N ALA A 105 -14.53 10.98 34.55
CA ALA A 105 -14.27 10.59 35.93
C ALA A 105 -15.42 9.78 36.56
N GLU A 106 -16.59 9.68 35.94
CA GLU A 106 -17.71 8.92 36.50
C GLU A 106 -17.70 7.49 36.01
N ASN A 107 -17.84 6.51 36.90
CA ASN A 107 -17.85 5.10 36.57
C ASN A 107 -19.11 4.77 35.74
N PRO A 108 -18.99 4.34 34.46
CA PRO A 108 -20.14 3.93 33.69
C PRO A 108 -20.72 2.62 34.26
N VAL A 109 -22.04 2.48 34.13
CA VAL A 109 -22.70 1.21 34.35
C VAL A 109 -22.53 0.35 33.10
N VAL A 110 -22.02 -0.86 33.25
CA VAL A 110 -21.87 -1.80 32.15
C VAL A 110 -23.06 -2.73 32.12
N LEU A 111 -23.98 -2.52 31.17
CA LEU A 111 -25.10 -3.41 30.94
C LEU A 111 -24.68 -4.55 30.03
N THR A 112 -25.01 -5.79 30.41
CA THR A 112 -24.66 -7.03 29.69
C THR A 112 -25.92 -7.85 29.44
N LYS A 113 -25.80 -8.99 28.78
CA LYS A 113 -26.93 -9.92 28.59
C LYS A 113 -27.73 -10.24 29.87
N LYS A 114 -27.13 -10.12 31.05
CA LYS A 114 -27.76 -10.37 32.35
C LYS A 114 -28.84 -9.34 32.70
N ASP A 115 -28.69 -8.13 32.21
CA ASP A 115 -29.52 -6.98 32.50
C ASP A 115 -30.73 -6.85 31.56
N PHE A 116 -30.82 -7.75 30.58
CA PHE A 116 -31.87 -7.75 29.56
C PHE A 116 -32.71 -9.04 29.60
N THR A 117 -33.94 -8.88 29.07
CA THR A 117 -34.84 -10.02 28.85
C THR A 117 -35.25 -10.04 27.39
N PHE A 118 -35.15 -11.22 26.75
CA PHE A 118 -35.59 -11.45 25.38
C PHE A 118 -37.10 -11.24 25.25
N ILE A 119 -37.53 -10.50 24.23
CA ILE A 119 -38.93 -10.14 24.01
C ILE A 119 -39.47 -10.54 22.63
N GLY A 120 -38.58 -10.89 21.67
CA GLY A 120 -39.05 -11.31 20.36
C GLY A 120 -37.93 -11.47 19.34
N ARG A 121 -38.31 -11.98 18.19
CA ARG A 121 -37.39 -12.17 17.05
C ARG A 121 -38.05 -11.84 15.72
N GLU A 122 -37.24 -11.48 14.73
CA GLU A 122 -37.68 -11.33 13.35
C GLU A 122 -36.61 -11.95 12.41
N LEU A 123 -37.03 -12.76 11.43
CA LEU A 123 -36.17 -13.26 10.37
C LEU A 123 -36.57 -12.57 9.07
N LYS A 124 -35.61 -11.99 8.37
CA LYS A 124 -35.81 -11.24 7.14
C LYS A 124 -34.95 -11.81 6.01
N GLU A 125 -35.57 -11.92 4.84
CA GLU A 125 -34.85 -12.11 3.58
C GLU A 125 -34.60 -10.73 2.96
N LEU A 126 -33.33 -10.42 2.72
CA LEU A 126 -32.86 -9.17 2.13
C LEU A 126 -32.47 -9.35 0.67
N PRO A 127 -32.34 -8.27 -0.13
CA PRO A 127 -31.84 -8.36 -1.50
C PRO A 127 -30.52 -9.14 -1.61
N GLU A 128 -30.30 -9.75 -2.78
CA GLU A 128 -29.10 -10.55 -3.08
C GLU A 128 -28.97 -11.83 -2.24
N GLY A 129 -30.09 -12.37 -1.73
CA GLY A 129 -30.12 -13.61 -0.95
C GLY A 129 -29.48 -13.49 0.43
N ARG A 130 -29.37 -12.26 0.95
CA ARG A 130 -28.91 -12.04 2.31
C ARG A 130 -30.03 -12.37 3.32
N GLN A 131 -29.66 -12.96 4.44
CA GLN A 131 -30.56 -13.25 5.55
C GLN A 131 -30.19 -12.36 6.75
N GLU A 132 -31.20 -11.83 7.46
CA GLU A 132 -31.00 -11.08 8.70
C GLU A 132 -31.93 -11.62 9.79
N LEU A 133 -31.35 -11.92 10.94
CA LEU A 133 -32.06 -12.34 12.15
C LEU A 133 -31.92 -11.25 13.21
N ASP A 134 -33.03 -10.65 13.58
CA ASP A 134 -33.12 -9.71 14.68
C ASP A 134 -33.61 -10.41 15.95
N LEU A 135 -32.95 -10.12 17.07
CA LEU A 135 -33.34 -10.54 18.40
C LEU A 135 -33.58 -9.29 19.25
N ASP A 136 -34.78 -9.11 19.74
CA ASP A 136 -35.20 -7.96 20.55
C ASP A 136 -35.14 -8.26 22.03
N PHE A 137 -34.61 -7.31 22.79
CA PHE A 137 -34.46 -7.40 24.25
C PHE A 137 -34.93 -6.12 24.91
N LYS A 138 -35.39 -6.21 26.17
CA LYS A 138 -35.73 -5.09 27.01
C LYS A 138 -34.91 -5.12 28.28
N ALA A 139 -34.36 -4.00 28.70
CA ALA A 139 -33.67 -3.90 29.99
C ALA A 139 -34.66 -4.08 31.15
N LYS A 140 -34.18 -4.65 32.24
CA LYS A 140 -35.02 -5.02 33.41
C LYS A 140 -35.36 -3.80 34.28
N GLU A 141 -34.40 -2.89 34.45
CA GLU A 141 -34.46 -1.83 35.45
C GLU A 141 -34.53 -0.44 34.84
N ILE A 142 -34.27 -0.31 33.54
CA ILE A 142 -34.27 0.99 32.83
C ILE A 142 -35.05 0.90 31.53
N SER A 143 -35.39 2.06 30.93
CA SER A 143 -36.21 2.17 29.72
C SER A 143 -35.55 1.77 28.40
N ILE A 144 -34.31 1.24 28.42
CA ILE A 144 -33.57 0.88 27.23
C ILE A 144 -34.12 -0.41 26.57
N ARG A 145 -34.37 -0.31 25.26
CA ARG A 145 -34.54 -1.48 24.37
C ARG A 145 -33.30 -1.69 23.56
N LEU A 146 -33.01 -2.96 23.31
CA LEU A 146 -31.85 -3.41 22.53
C LEU A 146 -32.33 -4.37 21.44
N ARG A 147 -31.83 -4.16 20.21
CA ARG A 147 -31.92 -5.11 19.11
C ARG A 147 -30.51 -5.61 18.76
N LEU A 148 -30.36 -6.92 18.69
CA LEU A 148 -29.18 -7.59 18.23
C LEU A 148 -29.48 -8.17 16.87
N ALA A 149 -28.87 -7.65 15.82
CA ALA A 149 -29.03 -8.10 14.44
C ALA A 149 -27.86 -8.96 14.01
N TYR A 150 -28.15 -10.09 13.36
CA TYR A 150 -27.17 -10.93 12.69
C TYR A 150 -27.47 -10.98 11.20
N GLN A 151 -26.45 -10.84 10.35
CA GLN A 151 -26.61 -10.85 8.90
C GLN A 151 -25.64 -11.86 8.27
N LEU A 152 -26.15 -12.71 7.35
CA LEU A 152 -25.40 -13.66 6.56
C LEU A 152 -25.68 -13.46 5.07
N GLY A 153 -24.64 -13.25 4.25
CA GLY A 153 -24.76 -13.18 2.80
C GLY A 153 -24.88 -14.55 2.14
N ALA A 154 -25.44 -14.61 0.93
CA ALA A 154 -25.65 -15.85 0.19
C ALA A 154 -24.34 -16.64 -0.04
N GLU A 155 -23.25 -15.92 -0.33
CA GLU A 155 -21.93 -16.49 -0.60
C GLU A 155 -20.90 -16.17 0.51
N ALA A 156 -21.34 -15.58 1.63
CA ALA A 156 -20.43 -15.19 2.70
C ALA A 156 -19.90 -16.41 3.48
N PHE A 157 -18.66 -16.31 3.91
CA PHE A 157 -18.03 -17.23 4.88
C PHE A 157 -17.91 -16.59 6.27
N TYR A 158 -18.65 -15.51 6.48
CA TYR A 158 -18.67 -14.72 7.70
C TYR A 158 -20.10 -14.29 8.03
N VAL A 159 -20.35 -14.09 9.31
CA VAL A 159 -21.54 -13.46 9.84
C VAL A 159 -21.20 -12.05 10.34
N ARG A 160 -22.14 -11.12 10.20
CA ARG A 160 -22.06 -9.79 10.80
C ARG A 160 -23.02 -9.65 11.94
N ARG A 161 -22.64 -8.89 12.95
CA ARG A 161 -23.44 -8.64 14.14
C ARG A 161 -23.44 -7.15 14.45
N SER A 162 -24.61 -6.56 14.78
CA SER A 162 -24.72 -5.16 15.24
C SER A 162 -25.67 -5.05 16.40
N LEU A 163 -25.51 -3.99 17.20
CA LEU A 163 -26.41 -3.62 18.29
C LEU A 163 -27.10 -2.31 17.97
N SER A 164 -28.42 -2.26 18.16
CA SER A 164 -29.19 -1.03 18.18
C SER A 164 -29.82 -0.84 19.57
N VAL A 165 -29.74 0.37 20.11
CA VAL A 165 -30.31 0.72 21.40
C VAL A 165 -31.20 1.95 21.24
N SER A 166 -32.34 1.93 21.93
CA SER A 166 -33.24 3.10 22.02
C SER A 166 -33.67 3.30 23.46
N ASP A 167 -33.93 4.55 23.85
CA ASP A 167 -34.42 4.92 25.17
C ASP A 167 -35.78 5.53 25.08
N LEU A 168 -36.76 4.91 25.74
CA LEU A 168 -38.15 5.37 25.70
C LEU A 168 -38.42 6.55 26.66
N GLU A 169 -37.57 6.72 27.66
CA GLU A 169 -37.64 7.83 28.65
C GLU A 169 -36.65 8.96 28.28
N PHE A 170 -36.46 9.18 27.06
CA PHE A 170 -35.72 10.23 26.39
C PHE A 170 -34.75 11.09 27.23
N GLY A 171 -33.44 10.97 26.96
CA GLY A 171 -32.44 11.97 27.38
C GLY A 171 -31.71 11.69 28.69
N HIS A 172 -31.95 10.54 29.34
CA HIS A 172 -31.32 10.21 30.62
C HIS A 172 -30.05 9.34 30.51
N HIS A 173 -29.87 8.66 29.37
CA HIS A 173 -28.78 7.70 29.22
C HIS A 173 -27.81 8.14 28.11
N PHE A 174 -26.52 8.31 28.49
CA PHE A 174 -25.44 8.59 27.56
C PHE A 174 -24.66 7.31 27.32
N LEU A 175 -24.60 6.88 26.05
CA LEU A 175 -23.84 5.73 25.63
C LEU A 175 -22.39 6.12 25.42
N ARG A 176 -21.48 5.55 26.20
CA ARG A 176 -20.05 5.76 26.08
C ARG A 176 -19.42 4.79 25.07
N TRP A 177 -19.71 3.49 25.22
CA TRP A 177 -19.17 2.42 24.37
C TRP A 177 -20.24 1.39 24.01
N PHE A 178 -20.13 0.86 22.76
CA PHE A 178 -20.70 -0.41 22.37
C PHE A 178 -19.61 -1.50 22.42
N TRP A 179 -19.80 -2.52 23.22
CA TRP A 179 -19.10 -3.80 23.12
C TRP A 179 -20.02 -4.77 22.40
N THR A 180 -20.00 -4.68 21.05
CA THR A 180 -20.95 -5.42 20.20
C THR A 180 -20.70 -6.92 20.25
N ARG A 181 -19.44 -7.35 20.39
CA ARG A 181 -19.04 -8.76 20.57
C ARG A 181 -18.23 -8.89 21.83
N ARG A 182 -18.66 -9.78 22.71
CA ARG A 182 -17.98 -10.13 23.96
C ARG A 182 -18.26 -11.59 24.31
N GLY A 183 -17.30 -12.27 24.95
CA GLY A 183 -17.54 -13.60 25.53
C GLY A 183 -16.33 -14.52 25.49
N LEU A 184 -16.47 -15.68 26.06
CA LEU A 184 -15.48 -16.74 26.04
C LEU A 184 -15.64 -17.57 24.75
N VAL A 185 -14.56 -17.76 24.05
CA VAL A 185 -14.53 -18.48 22.77
C VAL A 185 -13.94 -19.85 22.96
N SER A 186 -14.63 -20.87 22.46
CA SER A 186 -14.22 -22.26 22.47
C SER A 186 -13.67 -22.70 21.09
N GLY A 187 -12.85 -23.75 21.09
CA GLY A 187 -12.26 -24.28 19.83
C GLY A 187 -10.99 -23.58 19.36
N ILE A 188 -10.48 -22.58 20.08
CA ILE A 188 -9.24 -21.91 19.77
C ILE A 188 -8.03 -22.82 20.01
N GLY A 189 -7.27 -23.11 18.96
CA GLY A 189 -6.00 -23.83 19.06
C GLY A 189 -4.84 -22.92 19.41
N SER A 190 -4.72 -21.78 18.71
CA SER A 190 -3.74 -20.75 19.00
C SER A 190 -4.18 -19.38 18.47
N VAL A 191 -3.84 -18.33 19.21
CA VAL A 191 -4.06 -16.94 18.75
C VAL A 191 -2.99 -16.59 17.72
N LEU A 192 -3.42 -16.13 16.54
CA LEU A 192 -2.54 -15.61 15.48
C LEU A 192 -2.31 -14.12 15.64
N LYS A 193 -3.36 -13.40 16.04
CA LYS A 193 -3.33 -11.96 16.24
C LYS A 193 -4.28 -11.56 17.35
N ASN A 194 -3.75 -10.87 18.34
CA ASN A 194 -4.53 -10.43 19.50
C ASN A 194 -5.54 -9.31 19.18
N GLY A 195 -5.36 -8.63 18.05
CA GLY A 195 -6.15 -7.45 17.70
C GLY A 195 -5.47 -6.14 18.10
N GLY A 196 -6.24 -5.22 18.68
CA GLY A 196 -5.84 -3.87 19.08
C GLY A 196 -6.63 -2.78 18.35
N PHE A 197 -6.24 -1.52 18.54
CA PHE A 197 -6.89 -0.37 17.95
C PHE A 197 -6.91 -0.44 16.41
N GLY A 198 -8.10 -0.53 15.85
CA GLY A 198 -8.33 -0.61 14.41
C GLY A 198 -7.86 -1.91 13.75
N GLN A 199 -7.35 -2.90 14.49
CA GLN A 199 -6.83 -4.15 13.92
C GLN A 199 -7.79 -5.31 14.15
N PRO A 200 -7.88 -6.31 13.26
CA PRO A 200 -8.64 -7.53 13.50
C PRO A 200 -7.97 -8.40 14.57
N ALA A 201 -8.75 -9.23 15.24
CA ALA A 201 -8.27 -10.34 16.03
C ALA A 201 -8.44 -11.65 15.23
N ALA A 202 -7.53 -12.62 15.42
CA ALA A 202 -7.56 -13.85 14.64
C ALA A 202 -6.94 -15.03 15.38
N ALA A 203 -7.45 -16.26 15.11
CA ALA A 203 -6.95 -17.48 15.72
C ALA A 203 -7.05 -18.68 14.76
N LEU A 204 -6.25 -19.71 15.03
CA LEU A 204 -6.40 -21.04 14.46
C LEU A 204 -7.41 -21.86 15.25
N LEU A 205 -8.19 -22.63 14.53
CA LEU A 205 -9.12 -23.63 15.01
C LEU A 205 -8.66 -25.03 14.55
N ASP A 206 -9.26 -26.07 15.08
CA ASP A 206 -9.16 -27.38 14.43
C ASP A 206 -9.85 -27.34 13.07
N GLY A 207 -9.09 -27.64 12.01
CA GLY A 207 -9.56 -27.66 10.62
C GLY A 207 -9.65 -26.29 9.91
N GLY A 208 -9.21 -25.19 10.54
CA GLY A 208 -9.25 -23.87 9.90
C GLY A 208 -8.84 -22.72 10.80
N GLY A 209 -9.56 -21.62 10.71
CA GLY A 209 -9.32 -20.45 11.56
C GLY A 209 -10.52 -19.53 11.63
N VAL A 210 -10.39 -18.47 12.42
CA VAL A 210 -11.41 -17.45 12.65
C VAL A 210 -10.79 -16.07 12.75
N PHE A 211 -11.50 -15.04 12.30
CA PHE A 211 -11.15 -13.64 12.53
C PHE A 211 -12.36 -12.85 13.01
N PHE A 212 -12.08 -11.80 13.79
CA PHE A 212 -13.07 -10.91 14.37
C PHE A 212 -12.67 -9.44 14.16
N GLY A 213 -13.66 -8.57 14.09
CA GLY A 213 -13.41 -7.13 14.14
C GLY A 213 -14.61 -6.27 13.90
N VAL A 214 -14.62 -5.07 14.48
CA VAL A 214 -15.61 -4.04 14.18
C VAL A 214 -15.26 -3.40 12.84
N GLU A 215 -16.20 -3.29 11.94
CA GLU A 215 -16.05 -2.66 10.61
C GLU A 215 -15.93 -1.12 10.69
N TYR A 216 -15.11 -0.65 11.61
CA TYR A 216 -14.88 0.75 11.90
C TYR A 216 -13.41 1.02 12.20
N PRO A 217 -12.75 2.00 11.53
CA PRO A 217 -11.31 2.20 11.66
C PRO A 217 -10.82 2.49 13.09
N ALA A 218 -11.62 3.14 13.93
CA ALA A 218 -11.27 3.52 15.29
C ALA A 218 -11.92 2.60 16.35
N ALA A 219 -11.97 1.30 16.08
CA ALA A 219 -12.53 0.31 17.01
C ALA A 219 -11.43 -0.38 17.83
N GLU A 220 -11.82 -1.00 18.91
CA GLU A 220 -11.00 -1.89 19.73
C GLU A 220 -11.44 -3.35 19.53
N ASN A 221 -10.49 -4.20 19.17
CA ASN A 221 -10.73 -5.63 19.02
C ASN A 221 -9.64 -6.37 19.78
N HIS A 222 -10.02 -7.31 20.65
CA HIS A 222 -9.08 -8.06 21.47
C HIS A 222 -9.48 -9.52 21.51
N LEU A 223 -8.50 -10.42 21.38
CA LEU A 223 -8.64 -11.86 21.58
C LEU A 223 -7.49 -12.33 22.47
N ASP A 224 -7.76 -12.51 23.73
CA ASP A 224 -6.75 -12.79 24.73
C ASP A 224 -6.95 -14.16 25.36
N MET A 225 -5.86 -14.90 25.55
CA MET A 225 -5.89 -16.15 26.34
C MET A 225 -5.84 -15.81 27.83
N ARG A 226 -6.88 -16.20 28.58
CA ARG A 226 -6.94 -16.06 30.02
C ARG A 226 -7.26 -17.41 30.65
N GLU A 227 -6.41 -17.90 31.54
CA GLU A 227 -6.61 -19.17 32.27
C GLU A 227 -6.95 -20.36 31.34
N GLY A 228 -6.29 -20.41 30.17
CA GLY A 228 -6.51 -21.47 29.17
C GLY A 228 -7.79 -21.35 28.35
N ARG A 229 -8.50 -20.22 28.43
CA ARG A 229 -9.67 -19.88 27.59
C ARG A 229 -9.40 -18.61 26.78
N ALA A 230 -9.94 -18.53 25.58
CA ALA A 230 -9.89 -17.31 24.76
C ALA A 230 -11.08 -16.41 25.13
N GLU A 231 -10.83 -15.12 25.35
CA GLU A 231 -11.85 -14.10 25.54
C GLU A 231 -11.82 -13.13 24.34
N ILE A 232 -12.96 -12.96 23.66
CA ILE A 232 -13.13 -11.99 22.59
C ILE A 232 -13.81 -10.72 23.12
N LEU A 233 -13.30 -9.58 22.70
CA LEU A 233 -13.87 -8.27 23.00
C LEU A 233 -13.74 -7.38 21.76
N CYS A 234 -14.85 -7.04 21.10
CA CYS A 234 -14.90 -6.14 19.97
C CYS A 234 -15.89 -5.02 20.22
N GLY A 235 -15.44 -3.79 20.18
CA GLY A 235 -16.27 -2.63 20.49
C GLY A 235 -15.74 -1.33 19.95
N GLN A 236 -16.51 -0.28 20.16
CA GLN A 236 -16.23 1.06 19.70
C GLN A 236 -16.77 2.11 20.66
N GLU A 237 -16.03 3.20 20.72
CA GLU A 237 -16.46 4.42 21.38
C GLU A 237 -17.64 5.06 20.62
N TYR A 238 -18.61 5.61 21.35
CA TYR A 238 -19.77 6.22 20.73
C TYR A 238 -19.99 7.67 21.18
N GLY A 239 -20.16 7.91 22.48
CA GLY A 239 -20.18 9.26 23.05
C GLY A 239 -21.45 10.06 22.72
N ARG A 240 -22.64 9.46 22.80
CA ARG A 240 -23.92 10.13 22.50
C ARG A 240 -25.01 9.78 23.48
N LEU A 241 -25.99 10.72 23.63
CA LEU A 241 -27.27 10.45 24.28
C LEU A 241 -28.06 9.43 23.44
N ILE A 242 -28.69 8.48 24.15
CA ILE A 242 -29.63 7.53 23.54
C ILE A 242 -30.98 8.23 23.40
N GLY A 243 -31.44 8.44 22.16
CA GLY A 243 -32.76 9.01 21.86
C GLY A 243 -33.80 7.94 21.54
N ALA A 244 -35.04 8.38 21.28
CA ALA A 244 -36.10 7.50 20.81
C ALA A 244 -35.80 6.85 19.46
N ASP A 245 -35.13 7.60 18.56
CA ASP A 245 -34.68 7.09 17.25
C ASP A 245 -33.56 6.04 17.36
N GLY A 246 -32.96 5.96 18.54
CA GLY A 246 -31.91 4.97 18.85
C GLY A 246 -30.51 5.29 18.29
N LEU A 247 -29.57 4.45 18.69
CA LEU A 247 -28.19 4.44 18.23
C LEU A 247 -27.83 3.02 17.78
N THR A 248 -27.13 2.91 16.67
CA THR A 248 -26.72 1.60 16.12
C THR A 248 -25.19 1.54 16.02
N SER A 249 -24.59 0.45 16.48
CA SER A 249 -23.16 0.16 16.34
C SER A 249 -22.77 -0.09 14.87
N ASP A 250 -21.50 0.07 14.53
CA ASP A 250 -20.99 -0.54 13.31
C ASP A 250 -21.04 -2.08 13.44
N TRP A 251 -21.02 -2.75 12.29
CA TRP A 251 -21.02 -4.21 12.25
C TRP A 251 -19.73 -4.78 12.84
N VAL A 252 -19.87 -5.84 13.61
CA VAL A 252 -18.75 -6.74 13.95
C VAL A 252 -18.81 -7.92 13.02
N VAL A 253 -17.73 -8.18 12.29
CA VAL A 253 -17.56 -9.38 11.49
C VAL A 253 -16.99 -10.52 12.35
N GLU A 254 -17.48 -11.72 12.12
CA GLU A 254 -16.91 -13.00 12.55
C GLU A 254 -16.80 -13.88 11.32
N GLY A 255 -15.58 -14.09 10.83
CA GLY A 255 -15.31 -14.84 9.62
C GLY A 255 -14.63 -16.17 9.92
N LEU A 256 -15.15 -17.25 9.35
CA LEU A 256 -14.60 -18.59 9.48
C LEU A 256 -13.79 -18.92 8.23
N THR A 257 -12.63 -19.57 8.42
CA THR A 257 -11.78 -19.97 7.29
C THR A 257 -11.67 -21.49 7.20
N PRO A 258 -11.68 -22.06 5.99
CA PRO A 258 -11.66 -23.49 5.77
C PRO A 258 -10.26 -24.11 5.93
N ASN A 259 -9.25 -23.31 6.14
CA ASN A 259 -7.85 -23.68 6.30
C ASN A 259 -7.11 -22.65 7.18
N SER A 260 -5.82 -22.87 7.43
CA SER A 260 -4.99 -22.03 8.31
C SER A 260 -4.56 -20.68 7.70
N PHE A 261 -4.97 -20.34 6.48
CA PHE A 261 -4.56 -19.09 5.79
C PHE A 261 -5.46 -17.91 6.17
N VAL A 262 -5.63 -17.68 7.46
CA VAL A 262 -6.62 -16.74 8.02
C VAL A 262 -6.46 -15.32 7.50
N LYS A 263 -5.23 -14.80 7.40
CA LYS A 263 -4.96 -13.45 6.87
C LYS A 263 -5.39 -13.30 5.42
N ASN A 264 -5.16 -14.31 4.59
CA ASN A 264 -5.59 -14.30 3.19
C ASN A 264 -7.12 -14.28 3.07
N TRP A 265 -7.82 -15.07 3.88
CA TRP A 265 -9.27 -15.05 3.93
C TRP A 265 -9.83 -13.74 4.48
N PHE A 266 -9.16 -13.15 5.47
CA PHE A 266 -9.53 -11.82 5.96
C PHE A 266 -9.40 -10.75 4.84
N PHE A 267 -8.38 -10.81 3.99
CA PHE A 267 -8.25 -9.89 2.87
C PHE A 267 -9.31 -10.15 1.78
N ARG A 268 -9.72 -11.39 1.55
CA ARG A 268 -10.89 -11.69 0.68
C ARG A 268 -12.18 -11.07 1.23
N TYR A 269 -12.39 -11.14 2.54
CA TYR A 269 -13.52 -10.44 3.16
C TYR A 269 -13.43 -8.92 2.96
N LEU A 270 -12.26 -8.31 3.08
CA LEU A 270 -12.09 -6.87 2.83
C LEU A 270 -12.46 -6.49 1.38
N ASP A 271 -12.22 -7.37 0.41
CA ASP A 271 -12.60 -7.15 -0.99
C ASP A 271 -14.13 -7.10 -1.18
N GLU A 272 -14.91 -7.76 -0.32
CA GLU A 272 -16.37 -7.72 -0.37
C GLU A 272 -16.95 -6.45 0.28
N VAL A 273 -16.24 -5.84 1.25
CA VAL A 273 -16.75 -4.70 2.03
C VAL A 273 -16.18 -3.35 1.61
N ARG A 274 -15.20 -3.31 0.70
CA ARG A 274 -14.59 -2.07 0.23
C ARG A 274 -15.56 -1.16 -0.52
N ALA A 275 -15.38 0.15 -0.39
CA ALA A 275 -16.23 1.15 -1.02
C ALA A 275 -16.09 1.23 -2.54
N ALA A 276 -14.98 0.76 -3.10
CA ALA A 276 -14.71 0.74 -4.54
C ALA A 276 -13.78 -0.41 -4.90
N PRO A 277 -13.90 -1.00 -6.09
CA PRO A 277 -13.01 -2.07 -6.55
C PRO A 277 -11.54 -1.64 -6.53
N LEU A 278 -10.66 -2.54 -6.10
CA LEU A 278 -9.22 -2.32 -6.15
C LEU A 278 -8.74 -2.35 -7.60
N ARG A 279 -8.05 -1.29 -8.03
CA ARG A 279 -7.53 -1.13 -9.39
C ARG A 279 -6.28 -0.29 -9.41
N PRO A 280 -5.38 -0.47 -10.38
CA PRO A 280 -4.28 0.47 -10.61
C PRO A 280 -4.85 1.87 -10.91
N PHE A 281 -4.23 2.88 -10.34
CA PHE A 281 -4.60 4.26 -10.55
C PHE A 281 -3.35 5.13 -10.60
N SER A 282 -3.02 5.66 -11.76
CA SER A 282 -1.82 6.45 -11.97
C SER A 282 -2.13 7.93 -12.02
N LEU A 283 -1.28 8.72 -11.39
CA LEU A 283 -1.46 10.17 -11.35
C LEU A 283 -0.13 10.92 -11.39
N TYR A 284 -0.17 12.14 -11.93
CA TYR A 284 0.81 13.17 -11.73
C TYR A 284 0.33 14.12 -10.63
N ASN A 285 1.24 14.52 -9.74
CA ASN A 285 0.95 15.44 -8.66
C ASN A 285 1.89 16.64 -8.72
N THR A 286 1.32 17.85 -8.62
CA THR A 286 2.07 19.10 -8.80
C THR A 286 2.95 19.51 -7.62
N TRP A 287 2.90 18.84 -6.47
CA TRP A 287 3.52 19.25 -5.20
C TRP A 287 5.01 19.62 -5.30
N TYR A 288 5.80 18.87 -6.07
CA TYR A 288 7.23 19.14 -6.24
C TYR A 288 7.60 19.87 -7.54
N ASP A 289 6.58 20.37 -8.30
CA ASP A 289 6.79 21.05 -9.58
C ASP A 289 6.14 22.43 -9.63
N LEU A 290 4.86 22.55 -9.27
CA LEU A 290 4.11 23.81 -9.29
C LEU A 290 3.71 24.22 -7.87
N ARG A 291 3.90 25.51 -7.52
CA ARG A 291 3.60 26.06 -6.19
C ARG A 291 2.69 27.27 -6.25
N ALA A 292 2.11 27.58 -5.10
CA ALA A 292 1.34 28.82 -4.91
C ALA A 292 2.19 30.08 -5.13
N PRO A 293 1.58 31.21 -5.55
CA PRO A 293 2.30 32.46 -5.77
C PRO A 293 2.89 33.08 -4.48
N GLU A 294 2.44 32.65 -3.32
CA GLU A 294 2.99 33.10 -2.02
C GLU A 294 4.40 32.59 -1.70
N TYR A 295 4.92 31.64 -2.46
CA TYR A 295 6.31 31.18 -2.31
C TYR A 295 7.25 32.18 -3.02
N PRO A 296 8.02 33.02 -2.28
CA PRO A 296 8.71 34.19 -2.86
C PRO A 296 9.84 33.79 -3.82
N ASP A 297 10.48 32.67 -3.58
CA ASP A 297 11.65 32.22 -4.34
C ASP A 297 11.27 31.22 -5.47
N TRP A 298 9.97 31.03 -5.71
CA TRP A 298 9.52 30.09 -6.72
C TRP A 298 9.52 30.72 -8.11
N PRO A 299 10.08 30.06 -9.16
CA PRO A 299 10.14 30.64 -10.49
C PRO A 299 8.76 30.98 -11.03
N PRO A 300 8.57 32.16 -11.69
CA PRO A 300 7.25 32.57 -12.18
C PRO A 300 6.60 31.63 -13.19
N ASP A 301 7.41 30.88 -13.96
CA ASP A 301 6.95 29.85 -14.90
C ASP A 301 6.61 28.52 -14.24
N LYS A 302 6.76 28.44 -12.93
CA LYS A 302 6.41 27.30 -12.07
C LYS A 302 5.35 27.66 -11.03
N VAL A 303 4.83 28.86 -11.04
CA VAL A 303 3.65 29.23 -10.25
C VAL A 303 2.44 28.47 -10.78
N MET A 304 1.70 27.83 -9.88
CA MET A 304 0.50 27.06 -10.21
C MET A 304 -0.56 27.97 -10.82
N SER A 305 -0.92 27.71 -12.07
CA SER A 305 -1.90 28.47 -12.83
C SER A 305 -2.44 27.64 -13.99
N GLU A 306 -3.52 28.10 -14.62
CA GLU A 306 -4.07 27.49 -15.83
C GLU A 306 -2.99 27.28 -16.91
N ARG A 307 -2.18 28.32 -17.17
CA ARG A 307 -1.12 28.26 -18.18
C ARG A 307 -0.04 27.22 -17.88
N THR A 308 0.43 27.18 -16.65
CA THR A 308 1.50 26.26 -16.26
C THR A 308 0.98 24.81 -16.17
N ALA A 309 -0.24 24.61 -15.68
CA ALA A 309 -0.88 23.30 -15.66
C ALA A 309 -1.09 22.75 -17.08
N LEU A 310 -1.64 23.54 -18.00
CA LEU A 310 -1.81 23.13 -19.41
C LEU A 310 -0.49 22.79 -20.10
N ARG A 311 0.60 23.53 -19.77
CA ARG A 311 1.95 23.19 -20.27
C ARG A 311 2.41 21.82 -19.75
N MET A 312 2.19 21.51 -18.47
CA MET A 312 2.56 20.19 -17.91
C MET A 312 1.72 19.08 -18.55
N VAL A 313 0.43 19.31 -18.78
CA VAL A 313 -0.44 18.35 -19.50
C VAL A 313 0.11 18.03 -20.89
N ASP A 314 0.56 19.05 -21.63
CA ASP A 314 1.13 18.87 -22.97
C ASP A 314 2.44 18.05 -22.94
N ILE A 315 3.32 18.29 -21.95
CA ILE A 315 4.56 17.52 -21.80
C ILE A 315 4.22 16.05 -21.46
N LEU A 316 3.32 15.82 -20.50
CA LEU A 316 2.88 14.47 -20.13
C LEU A 316 2.24 13.72 -21.31
N ARG A 317 1.41 14.42 -22.09
CA ARG A 317 0.80 13.87 -23.31
C ARG A 317 1.86 13.38 -24.30
N ARG A 318 2.86 14.22 -24.62
CA ARG A 318 3.94 13.85 -25.55
C ARG A 318 4.83 12.75 -25.00
N SER A 319 5.24 12.84 -23.74
CA SER A 319 6.23 11.94 -23.15
C SER A 319 5.67 10.57 -22.75
N MET A 320 4.40 10.46 -22.41
CA MET A 320 3.78 9.21 -21.98
C MET A 320 2.78 8.67 -23.01
N ILE A 321 1.82 9.48 -23.46
CA ILE A 321 0.72 8.97 -24.28
C ILE A 321 1.20 8.74 -25.71
N GLU A 322 1.78 9.77 -26.35
CA GLU A 322 2.19 9.68 -27.76
C GLU A 322 3.39 8.74 -27.93
N LYS A 323 4.34 8.77 -27.01
CA LYS A 323 5.58 7.98 -27.11
C LYS A 323 5.43 6.52 -26.65
N HIS A 324 4.60 6.27 -25.63
CA HIS A 324 4.49 4.95 -24.97
C HIS A 324 3.08 4.37 -24.95
N GLY A 325 2.07 5.08 -25.44
CA GLY A 325 0.67 4.62 -25.42
C GLY A 325 0.06 4.55 -24.01
N LEU A 326 0.68 5.18 -23.00
CA LEU A 326 0.23 5.15 -21.62
C LEU A 326 -0.37 6.47 -21.19
N LYS A 327 -1.59 6.42 -20.65
CA LYS A 327 -2.26 7.57 -20.04
C LYS A 327 -2.17 7.53 -18.51
N LEU A 328 -2.28 8.69 -17.89
CA LEU A 328 -2.54 8.83 -16.47
C LEU A 328 -4.04 8.83 -16.19
N ASP A 329 -4.43 8.30 -15.03
CA ASP A 329 -5.82 8.33 -14.59
C ASP A 329 -6.20 9.71 -14.02
N ALA A 330 -5.25 10.44 -13.40
CA ALA A 330 -5.49 11.79 -12.91
C ALA A 330 -4.28 12.74 -13.07
N PHE A 331 -4.59 14.04 -13.18
CA PHE A 331 -3.67 15.18 -13.03
C PHE A 331 -4.09 15.95 -11.79
N VAL A 332 -3.24 16.01 -10.77
CA VAL A 332 -3.60 16.52 -9.44
C VAL A 332 -2.98 17.89 -9.18
N LEU A 333 -3.82 18.87 -8.94
CA LEU A 333 -3.43 20.14 -8.35
C LEU A 333 -3.30 19.96 -6.84
N ASP A 334 -2.08 19.98 -6.33
CA ASP A 334 -1.79 19.86 -4.90
C ASP A 334 -1.97 21.22 -4.19
N ASP A 335 -1.51 21.39 -2.95
CA ASP A 335 -1.69 22.59 -2.13
C ASP A 335 -1.23 23.88 -2.88
N GLY A 336 -2.13 24.86 -2.99
CA GLY A 336 -1.86 26.14 -3.63
C GLY A 336 -2.77 26.55 -4.80
N TRP A 337 -3.73 25.70 -5.19
CA TRP A 337 -4.70 26.02 -6.24
C TRP A 337 -5.74 27.06 -5.79
N ASP A 338 -5.97 27.17 -4.48
CA ASP A 338 -6.98 28.03 -3.86
C ASP A 338 -6.38 29.20 -3.07
N VAL A 339 -7.20 30.19 -2.74
CA VAL A 339 -6.82 31.34 -1.90
C VAL A 339 -6.76 30.90 -0.44
N TYR A 340 -5.63 31.13 0.23
CA TYR A 340 -5.49 30.71 1.64
C TYR A 340 -6.38 31.47 2.60
N GLU A 341 -6.61 32.77 2.39
CA GLU A 341 -7.59 33.58 3.15
C GLU A 341 -9.00 33.40 2.56
N SER A 342 -9.52 32.16 2.55
CA SER A 342 -10.86 31.88 2.02
C SER A 342 -11.41 30.57 2.55
N ASP A 343 -12.61 30.24 2.14
CA ASP A 343 -13.31 28.98 2.34
C ASP A 343 -13.12 28.00 1.17
N TRP A 344 -11.86 27.81 0.73
CA TRP A 344 -11.46 26.98 -0.40
C TRP A 344 -11.94 27.53 -1.75
N VAL A 345 -11.80 28.83 -1.96
CA VAL A 345 -12.13 29.51 -3.22
C VAL A 345 -10.94 29.44 -4.19
N LEU A 346 -11.23 29.12 -5.44
CA LEU A 346 -10.24 29.09 -6.52
C LEU A 346 -9.58 30.47 -6.71
N ARG A 347 -8.28 30.50 -6.98
CA ARG A 347 -7.52 31.74 -7.25
C ARG A 347 -7.89 32.33 -8.62
N GLY A 348 -8.69 33.42 -8.64
CA GLY A 348 -9.18 34.02 -9.86
C GLY A 348 -8.10 34.55 -10.79
N GLU A 349 -6.98 35.07 -10.28
CA GLU A 349 -5.85 35.54 -11.12
C GLU A 349 -5.13 34.40 -11.84
N GLN A 350 -4.91 33.28 -11.16
CA GLN A 350 -4.24 32.11 -11.71
C GLN A 350 -5.17 31.24 -12.56
N TRP A 351 -6.46 31.28 -12.29
CA TRP A 351 -7.51 30.49 -12.94
C TRP A 351 -8.65 31.37 -13.44
N PRO A 352 -8.39 32.29 -14.41
CA PRO A 352 -9.37 33.30 -14.81
C PRO A 352 -10.63 32.71 -15.49
N ARG A 353 -10.54 31.50 -15.99
CA ARG A 353 -11.66 30.78 -16.62
C ARG A 353 -12.15 29.57 -15.78
N GLY A 354 -11.73 29.50 -14.49
CA GLY A 354 -12.02 28.37 -13.65
C GLY A 354 -11.16 27.14 -13.99
N LEU A 355 -11.55 25.96 -13.49
CA LEU A 355 -10.85 24.70 -13.76
C LEU A 355 -11.32 24.01 -15.05
N LYS A 356 -12.44 24.43 -15.64
CA LYS A 356 -13.02 23.80 -16.84
C LYS A 356 -12.05 23.66 -18.01
N PRO A 357 -11.25 24.70 -18.39
CA PRO A 357 -10.31 24.54 -19.52
C PRO A 357 -9.27 23.43 -19.27
N LEU A 358 -8.80 23.30 -18.05
CA LEU A 358 -7.88 22.21 -17.67
C LEU A 358 -8.60 20.85 -17.71
N ALA A 359 -9.79 20.76 -17.12
CA ALA A 359 -10.59 19.54 -17.12
C ALA A 359 -10.95 19.06 -18.53
N GLU A 360 -11.31 19.98 -19.43
CA GLU A 360 -11.60 19.68 -20.84
C GLU A 360 -10.36 19.18 -21.60
N GLU A 361 -9.19 19.76 -21.36
CA GLU A 361 -7.94 19.31 -21.98
C GLU A 361 -7.56 17.89 -21.47
N LEU A 362 -7.65 17.66 -20.17
CA LEU A 362 -7.41 16.35 -19.57
C LEU A 362 -8.38 15.27 -20.08
N LYS A 363 -9.63 15.63 -20.28
CA LYS A 363 -10.65 14.71 -20.82
C LYS A 363 -10.30 14.18 -22.20
N LYS A 364 -9.59 14.93 -23.04
CA LYS A 364 -9.15 14.49 -24.39
C LYS A 364 -8.25 13.25 -24.32
N THR A 365 -7.54 13.08 -23.23
CA THR A 365 -6.66 11.93 -22.99
C THR A 365 -7.27 10.90 -22.05
N GLY A 366 -8.51 11.11 -21.59
CA GLY A 366 -9.17 10.26 -20.62
C GLY A 366 -8.55 10.34 -19.21
N THR A 367 -7.90 11.49 -18.90
CA THR A 367 -7.34 11.80 -17.59
C THR A 367 -8.34 12.65 -16.80
N ALA A 368 -8.54 12.37 -15.52
CA ALA A 368 -9.39 13.16 -14.65
C ALA A 368 -8.62 14.32 -14.01
N LEU A 369 -9.33 15.38 -13.67
CA LEU A 369 -8.81 16.41 -12.76
C LEU A 369 -8.80 15.86 -11.34
N GLY A 370 -7.72 16.09 -10.58
CA GLY A 370 -7.62 15.79 -9.16
C GLY A 370 -7.33 17.05 -8.35
N LEU A 371 -7.83 17.11 -7.11
CA LEU A 371 -7.58 18.21 -6.19
C LEU A 371 -7.10 17.72 -4.83
N TRP A 372 -6.19 18.50 -4.25
CA TRP A 372 -5.78 18.35 -2.87
C TRP A 372 -6.63 19.24 -1.96
N PHE A 373 -6.96 18.73 -0.78
CA PHE A 373 -7.56 19.51 0.31
C PHE A 373 -6.90 19.13 1.63
N GLY A 374 -6.68 20.11 2.50
CA GLY A 374 -6.34 19.89 3.90
C GLY A 374 -7.58 20.10 4.78
N PRO A 375 -8.40 19.05 5.07
CA PRO A 375 -9.70 19.20 5.73
C PRO A 375 -9.64 19.92 7.07
N THR A 376 -8.49 19.93 7.75
CA THR A 376 -8.29 20.62 9.02
C THR A 376 -7.65 22.01 8.87
N GLY A 377 -7.56 22.55 7.64
CA GLY A 377 -7.12 23.92 7.37
C GLY A 377 -5.96 24.06 6.39
N GLY A 378 -5.44 22.93 5.90
CA GLY A 378 -4.36 22.91 4.92
C GLY A 378 -2.97 22.78 5.52
N TYR A 379 -1.95 22.72 4.66
CA TYR A 379 -0.55 22.58 5.02
C TYR A 379 0.20 23.93 4.91
N SER A 380 0.36 24.43 3.67
CA SER A 380 1.02 25.70 3.42
C SER A 380 0.16 26.87 3.93
N PHE A 381 0.81 27.81 4.60
CA PHE A 381 0.14 29.04 5.07
C PHE A 381 -1.16 28.78 5.89
N ARG A 382 -1.29 27.62 6.52
CA ARG A 382 -2.48 27.18 7.26
C ARG A 382 -3.08 28.27 8.16
N MET A 383 -2.24 29.04 8.84
CA MET A 383 -2.71 30.09 9.73
C MET A 383 -3.48 31.21 9.02
N LYS A 384 -3.19 31.49 7.74
CA LYS A 384 -3.97 32.46 6.97
C LYS A 384 -5.42 31.97 6.85
N ARG A 385 -5.63 30.72 6.44
CA ARG A 385 -6.97 30.11 6.34
C ARG A 385 -7.65 30.03 7.68
N VAL A 386 -7.01 29.47 8.68
CA VAL A 386 -7.60 29.28 10.02
C VAL A 386 -8.03 30.61 10.64
N ASN A 387 -7.23 31.68 10.49
CA ASN A 387 -7.60 33.02 10.99
C ASN A 387 -8.77 33.63 10.22
N TRP A 388 -8.79 33.49 8.90
CA TRP A 388 -9.90 33.93 8.04
C TRP A 388 -11.20 33.20 8.43
N MET A 389 -11.14 31.87 8.54
CA MET A 389 -12.29 31.04 8.93
C MET A 389 -12.83 31.41 10.31
N ARG A 390 -11.93 31.64 11.29
CA ARG A 390 -12.33 32.09 12.62
C ARG A 390 -13.05 33.45 12.58
N ALA A 391 -12.52 34.40 11.80
CA ALA A 391 -13.13 35.72 11.62
C ALA A 391 -14.53 35.65 10.97
N HIS A 392 -14.81 34.59 10.21
CA HIS A 392 -16.11 34.37 9.54
C HIS A 392 -17.02 33.40 10.32
N GLY A 393 -16.65 33.04 11.56
CA GLY A 393 -17.49 32.28 12.48
C GLY A 393 -17.60 30.78 12.16
N TYR A 394 -16.58 30.22 11.52
CA TYR A 394 -16.41 28.78 11.38
C TYR A 394 -15.75 28.16 12.60
N GLU A 395 -15.97 26.88 12.82
CA GLU A 395 -15.49 26.13 13.97
C GLU A 395 -13.97 25.88 13.88
N VAL A 396 -13.23 26.52 14.78
CA VAL A 396 -11.76 26.47 14.84
C VAL A 396 -11.33 25.98 16.21
N VAL A 397 -10.47 24.96 16.22
CA VAL A 397 -9.83 24.40 17.42
C VAL A 397 -8.48 25.08 17.63
N GLY A 398 -8.13 25.39 18.87
CA GLY A 398 -6.82 25.98 19.23
C GLY A 398 -6.59 27.39 18.72
N ARG A 399 -5.47 28.01 19.11
CA ARG A 399 -5.19 29.43 18.81
C ARG A 399 -3.83 29.68 18.16
N ASP A 400 -2.85 28.89 18.48
CA ASP A 400 -1.47 29.07 17.99
C ASP A 400 -1.17 28.22 16.75
N LYS A 401 -0.05 28.52 16.08
CA LYS A 401 0.35 27.87 14.83
C LYS A 401 0.53 26.34 14.93
N ASN A 402 0.74 25.79 16.11
CA ASN A 402 0.99 24.36 16.29
C ASN A 402 -0.33 23.58 16.45
N ASN A 403 -1.32 24.19 17.11
CA ASN A 403 -2.58 23.53 17.46
C ASN A 403 -3.82 24.07 16.74
N ALA A 404 -3.75 25.24 16.10
CA ALA A 404 -4.89 25.83 15.41
C ALA A 404 -5.26 25.03 14.15
N ARG A 405 -6.52 24.60 14.08
CA ARG A 405 -7.06 23.80 12.98
C ARG A 405 -8.57 23.97 12.86
N LEU A 406 -9.13 23.58 11.73
CA LEU A 406 -10.57 23.55 11.51
C LEU A 406 -11.18 22.25 12.06
N CYS A 407 -12.38 22.33 12.61
CA CYS A 407 -13.08 21.17 13.11
C CYS A 407 -13.94 20.54 12.01
N LEU A 408 -13.56 19.39 11.50
CA LEU A 408 -14.27 18.70 10.43
C LEU A 408 -15.70 18.29 10.81
N ALA A 409 -15.95 18.05 12.10
CA ALA A 409 -17.30 17.79 12.63
C ALA A 409 -18.06 19.07 13.02
N GLY A 410 -17.46 20.25 12.85
CA GLY A 410 -18.14 21.53 13.10
C GLY A 410 -19.35 21.70 12.18
N THR A 411 -20.45 22.15 12.74
CA THR A 411 -21.75 22.20 12.03
C THR A 411 -21.69 23.02 10.74
N LYS A 412 -21.04 24.20 10.78
CA LYS A 412 -20.92 25.07 9.60
C LYS A 412 -19.79 24.63 8.68
N TYR A 413 -18.60 24.39 9.26
CA TYR A 413 -17.42 24.04 8.46
C TYR A 413 -17.54 22.67 7.80
N GLY A 414 -18.01 21.65 8.51
CA GLY A 414 -18.23 20.34 7.92
C GLY A 414 -19.23 20.36 6.76
N ALA A 415 -20.32 21.10 6.91
CA ALA A 415 -21.30 21.29 5.83
C ALA A 415 -20.70 22.06 4.63
N LEU A 416 -19.92 23.12 4.88
CA LEU A 416 -19.22 23.88 3.85
C LEU A 416 -18.27 22.97 3.07
N LEU A 417 -17.37 22.27 3.76
CA LEU A 417 -16.36 21.47 3.10
C LEU A 417 -17.00 20.34 2.28
N LYS A 418 -18.00 19.66 2.83
CA LYS A 418 -18.77 18.65 2.10
C LYS A 418 -19.36 19.22 0.82
N LYS A 419 -19.98 20.41 0.89
CA LYS A 419 -20.52 21.08 -0.29
C LYS A 419 -19.41 21.40 -1.31
N ARG A 420 -18.27 21.97 -0.89
CA ARG A 420 -17.15 22.31 -1.78
C ARG A 420 -16.64 21.09 -2.54
N VAL A 421 -16.36 19.99 -1.83
CA VAL A 421 -15.83 18.78 -2.50
C VAL A 421 -16.86 18.11 -3.41
N THR A 422 -18.15 18.21 -3.13
CA THR A 422 -19.20 17.73 -4.05
C THR A 422 -19.41 18.64 -5.24
N ASP A 423 -19.39 19.96 -5.07
CA ASP A 423 -19.51 20.92 -6.17
C ASP A 423 -18.39 20.73 -7.21
N PHE A 424 -17.12 20.59 -6.79
CA PHE A 424 -16.01 20.36 -7.72
C PHE A 424 -16.14 19.03 -8.50
N VAL A 425 -16.74 18.01 -7.90
CA VAL A 425 -17.03 16.77 -8.64
C VAL A 425 -18.12 17.02 -9.70
N ALA A 426 -19.19 17.71 -9.32
CA ALA A 426 -20.34 17.95 -10.20
C ALA A 426 -20.03 18.96 -11.31
N ASP A 427 -19.36 20.08 -10.98
CA ASP A 427 -19.16 21.22 -11.88
C ASP A 427 -17.92 21.12 -12.75
N ASP A 428 -16.80 20.55 -12.20
CA ASP A 428 -15.50 20.48 -12.85
C ASP A 428 -15.05 19.05 -13.18
N GLY A 429 -15.85 18.03 -12.84
CA GLY A 429 -15.57 16.63 -13.15
C GLY A 429 -14.39 16.06 -12.40
N VAL A 430 -14.15 16.50 -11.17
CA VAL A 430 -13.05 15.96 -10.33
C VAL A 430 -13.22 14.45 -10.12
N GLY A 431 -12.19 13.69 -10.45
CA GLY A 431 -12.14 12.23 -10.34
C GLY A 431 -11.14 11.68 -9.32
N TYR A 432 -10.43 12.57 -8.63
CA TYR A 432 -9.48 12.21 -7.58
C TYR A 432 -9.43 13.26 -6.49
N TYR A 433 -9.39 12.82 -5.25
CA TYR A 433 -9.07 13.67 -4.11
C TYR A 433 -7.90 13.13 -3.30
N LYS A 434 -6.99 14.04 -2.91
CA LYS A 434 -6.03 13.86 -1.84
C LYS A 434 -6.47 14.69 -0.64
N TRP A 435 -6.92 14.04 0.42
CA TRP A 435 -7.28 14.68 1.68
C TRP A 435 -6.17 14.48 2.70
N ASP A 436 -5.56 15.59 3.14
CA ASP A 436 -4.34 15.57 3.91
C ASP A 436 -4.47 16.30 5.25
N GLY A 437 -3.70 15.88 6.26
CA GLY A 437 -3.61 16.55 7.54
C GLY A 437 -4.86 16.40 8.41
N LEU A 438 -5.42 15.20 8.53
CA LEU A 438 -6.58 14.92 9.34
C LEU A 438 -6.26 14.91 10.84
N GLN A 439 -7.23 15.36 11.63
CA GLN A 439 -7.20 15.31 13.10
C GLN A 439 -8.56 14.81 13.61
N PHE A 440 -8.55 13.75 14.39
CA PHE A 440 -9.75 13.04 14.83
C PHE A 440 -10.14 13.35 16.28
N SER A 441 -9.92 14.56 16.75
CA SER A 441 -10.35 15.03 18.07
C SER A 441 -10.61 16.52 18.06
N CYS A 442 -11.54 16.97 18.89
CA CYS A 442 -11.86 18.36 19.10
C CYS A 442 -12.28 18.60 20.58
N SER A 443 -11.60 19.51 21.25
CA SER A 443 -11.87 19.88 22.65
C SER A 443 -12.59 21.22 22.79
N GLU A 444 -12.98 21.86 21.69
CA GLU A 444 -13.64 23.18 21.72
C GLU A 444 -15.16 23.04 21.86
N PRO A 445 -15.78 23.70 22.83
CA PRO A 445 -17.24 23.69 23.00
C PRO A 445 -17.95 24.47 21.89
N GLY A 446 -19.23 24.14 21.67
CA GLY A 446 -20.08 24.87 20.71
C GLY A 446 -19.92 24.44 19.25
N HIS A 447 -19.14 23.40 18.95
CA HIS A 447 -18.96 22.89 17.59
C HIS A 447 -20.06 21.90 17.14
N GLY A 448 -21.03 21.59 18.01
CA GLY A 448 -22.16 20.74 17.67
C GLY A 448 -21.94 19.24 17.87
N HIS A 449 -20.87 18.87 18.55
CA HIS A 449 -20.53 17.49 18.86
C HIS A 449 -19.93 17.38 20.29
N PRO A 450 -19.90 16.17 20.91
CA PRO A 450 -19.21 15.92 22.17
C PRO A 450 -17.71 16.24 22.09
N LEU A 451 -17.09 16.52 23.24
CA LEU A 451 -15.70 16.97 23.33
C LEU A 451 -14.73 15.80 23.49
N ASP A 452 -13.44 16.12 23.26
CA ASP A 452 -12.27 15.25 23.53
C ASP A 452 -12.37 13.89 22.85
N ILE A 453 -12.24 12.81 23.60
CA ILE A 453 -12.29 11.44 23.07
C ILE A 453 -13.60 11.13 22.33
N TYR A 454 -14.70 11.67 22.78
CA TYR A 454 -16.02 11.45 22.17
C TYR A 454 -16.25 12.22 20.87
N SER A 455 -15.43 13.22 20.58
CA SER A 455 -15.46 13.94 19.30
C SER A 455 -14.94 13.09 18.13
N ARG A 456 -14.14 12.05 18.39
CA ARG A 456 -13.55 11.17 17.36
C ARG A 456 -14.65 10.58 16.47
N ARG A 457 -15.71 10.04 17.07
CA ARG A 457 -16.84 9.48 16.33
C ARG A 457 -17.47 10.50 15.38
N ALA A 458 -17.72 11.72 15.85
CA ALA A 458 -18.31 12.77 15.03
C ALA A 458 -17.41 13.18 13.85
N VAL A 459 -16.11 13.28 14.06
CA VAL A 459 -15.15 13.57 12.98
C VAL A 459 -15.09 12.45 11.95
N MET A 460 -15.05 11.19 12.41
CA MET A 460 -15.06 10.02 11.52
C MET A 460 -16.34 9.94 10.69
N GLU A 461 -17.49 10.21 11.29
CA GLU A 461 -18.78 10.22 10.58
C GLU A 461 -18.84 11.34 9.54
N SER A 462 -18.35 12.54 9.87
CA SER A 462 -18.26 13.65 8.93
C SER A 462 -17.40 13.30 7.73
N LEU A 463 -16.23 12.71 7.97
CA LEU A 463 -15.34 12.23 6.90
C LEU A 463 -16.00 11.14 6.04
N ALA A 464 -16.60 10.14 6.68
CA ALA A 464 -17.29 9.05 5.99
C ALA A 464 -18.47 9.56 5.14
N ASP A 465 -19.20 10.57 5.64
CA ASP A 465 -20.30 11.20 4.90
C ASP A 465 -19.80 12.00 3.69
N MET A 466 -18.67 12.69 3.81
CA MET A 466 -18.01 13.31 2.65
C MET A 466 -17.60 12.27 1.61
N CYS A 467 -16.98 11.15 2.04
CA CYS A 467 -16.62 10.06 1.12
C CYS A 467 -17.83 9.52 0.37
N ARG A 468 -18.94 9.28 1.09
CA ARG A 468 -20.21 8.83 0.49
C ARG A 468 -20.80 9.88 -0.44
N ALA A 469 -20.74 11.17 -0.08
CA ALA A 469 -21.29 12.26 -0.88
C ALA A 469 -20.58 12.37 -2.23
N VAL A 470 -19.26 12.45 -2.25
CA VAL A 470 -18.50 12.55 -3.52
C VAL A 470 -18.62 11.28 -4.38
N ARG A 471 -18.78 10.08 -3.76
CA ARG A 471 -19.03 8.84 -4.52
C ARG A 471 -20.44 8.76 -5.10
N ARG A 472 -21.44 9.43 -4.51
CA ARG A 472 -22.77 9.53 -5.14
C ARG A 472 -22.72 10.36 -6.41
N GLU A 473 -21.94 11.47 -6.41
CA GLU A 473 -21.72 12.30 -7.60
C GLU A 473 -20.88 11.58 -8.66
N ASN A 474 -19.81 10.89 -8.24
CA ASN A 474 -18.93 10.13 -9.12
C ASN A 474 -18.54 8.78 -8.49
N PRO A 475 -19.23 7.68 -8.80
CA PRO A 475 -18.94 6.36 -8.25
C PRO A 475 -17.52 5.85 -8.55
N SER A 476 -16.86 6.35 -9.59
CA SER A 476 -15.50 5.98 -9.98
C SER A 476 -14.40 6.83 -9.34
N ILE A 477 -14.75 7.83 -8.51
CA ILE A 477 -13.77 8.72 -7.87
C ILE A 477 -12.76 7.94 -7.03
N PHE A 478 -11.48 8.32 -7.14
CA PHE A 478 -10.43 7.74 -6.32
C PHE A 478 -10.14 8.66 -5.12
N LEU A 479 -10.32 8.14 -3.92
CA LEU A 479 -10.11 8.86 -2.68
C LEU A 479 -8.82 8.39 -1.99
N ASN A 480 -7.89 9.31 -1.82
CA ASN A 480 -6.66 9.12 -1.08
C ASN A 480 -6.70 9.96 0.20
N ILE A 481 -6.73 9.31 1.36
CA ILE A 481 -6.73 9.96 2.67
C ILE A 481 -5.35 9.80 3.28
N THR A 482 -4.61 10.89 3.45
CA THR A 482 -3.19 10.81 3.80
C THR A 482 -2.93 10.99 5.29
N SER A 483 -2.09 11.93 5.70
CA SER A 483 -1.61 12.05 7.08
C SER A 483 -2.75 12.24 8.11
N GLY A 484 -2.55 11.66 9.27
CA GLY A 484 -3.52 11.59 10.36
C GLY A 484 -4.31 10.27 10.43
N THR A 485 -4.24 9.42 9.40
CA THR A 485 -4.79 8.06 9.41
C THR A 485 -3.87 7.09 10.17
N TRP A 486 -4.36 5.88 10.42
CA TRP A 486 -3.61 4.75 11.01
C TRP A 486 -3.94 3.46 10.26
N LEU A 487 -3.12 2.42 10.41
CA LEU A 487 -3.25 1.18 9.64
C LEU A 487 -4.41 0.29 10.12
N SER A 488 -5.64 0.79 9.96
CA SER A 488 -6.85 -0.03 10.13
C SER A 488 -7.36 -0.51 8.77
N PRO A 489 -7.54 -1.81 8.55
CA PRO A 489 -8.00 -2.34 7.27
C PRO A 489 -9.39 -1.84 6.87
N TRP A 490 -10.22 -1.42 7.83
CA TRP A 490 -11.57 -0.90 7.54
C TRP A 490 -11.61 0.50 6.93
N TRP A 491 -10.46 1.17 6.77
CA TRP A 491 -10.39 2.37 5.93
C TRP A 491 -10.81 2.10 4.47
N VAL A 492 -10.68 0.87 3.98
CA VAL A 492 -11.12 0.50 2.62
C VAL A 492 -12.63 0.68 2.39
N LYS A 493 -13.43 0.77 3.46
CA LYS A 493 -14.86 1.11 3.40
C LYS A 493 -15.12 2.58 3.03
N PHE A 494 -14.10 3.42 3.06
CA PHE A 494 -14.21 4.87 2.82
C PHE A 494 -13.27 5.35 1.71
N ALA A 495 -12.01 4.94 1.75
CA ALA A 495 -10.94 5.40 0.87
C ALA A 495 -10.41 4.28 -0.03
N ASN A 496 -9.77 4.66 -1.13
CA ASN A 496 -9.00 3.74 -1.97
C ASN A 496 -7.61 3.51 -1.38
N THR A 497 -6.98 4.57 -0.87
CA THR A 497 -5.65 4.50 -0.23
C THR A 497 -5.59 5.38 1.01
N ILE A 498 -4.71 4.97 1.95
CA ILE A 498 -4.31 5.77 3.12
C ILE A 498 -2.79 5.89 3.19
N TRP A 499 -2.30 6.76 4.09
CA TRP A 499 -0.87 7.01 4.27
C TRP A 499 -0.10 5.85 4.90
N MET A 500 1.14 5.62 4.47
CA MET A 500 2.06 4.57 4.93
C MET A 500 2.66 4.77 6.33
N GLN A 501 2.26 5.77 7.09
CA GLN A 501 2.71 6.12 8.45
C GLN A 501 4.15 6.68 8.58
N GLY A 502 4.93 6.77 7.52
CA GLY A 502 6.27 7.37 7.52
C GLY A 502 6.28 8.86 7.16
N MET A 503 7.47 9.43 7.01
CA MET A 503 7.67 10.77 6.43
C MET A 503 7.47 10.72 4.90
N ASP A 504 7.23 11.88 4.28
CA ASP A 504 7.10 12.01 2.81
C ASP A 504 8.26 11.34 2.07
N TYR A 505 9.47 11.62 2.51
CA TYR A 505 10.69 10.90 2.16
C TYR A 505 11.69 11.01 3.32
N GLY A 506 12.68 10.14 3.29
CA GLY A 506 13.77 10.11 4.25
C GLY A 506 14.92 9.28 3.70
N PHE A 507 15.99 9.24 4.45
CA PHE A 507 17.18 8.48 4.06
C PHE A 507 17.57 7.59 5.24
N ALA A 508 17.75 6.30 4.96
CA ALA A 508 18.19 5.35 5.97
C ALA A 508 19.65 5.60 6.36
N ASP A 509 19.97 5.42 7.62
CA ASP A 509 21.35 5.40 8.14
C ASP A 509 22.03 4.05 7.83
N VAL A 510 21.92 3.61 6.57
CA VAL A 510 22.63 2.46 6.00
C VAL A 510 23.56 3.02 4.93
N PRO A 511 24.87 2.69 4.95
CA PRO A 511 25.82 3.24 3.99
C PRO A 511 25.39 2.92 2.56
N SER A 512 24.96 3.93 1.81
CA SER A 512 24.44 3.81 0.45
C SER A 512 25.30 4.56 -0.56
N LEU A 513 25.47 4.00 -1.77
CA LEU A 513 26.22 4.64 -2.85
C LEU A 513 25.55 5.90 -3.40
N SER A 514 24.27 6.10 -3.15
CA SER A 514 23.52 7.30 -3.56
C SER A 514 22.40 7.60 -2.59
N ARG A 515 21.93 8.86 -2.61
CA ARG A 515 20.74 9.27 -1.83
C ARG A 515 19.50 8.46 -2.21
N ARG A 516 19.32 8.14 -3.49
CA ARG A 516 18.17 7.33 -3.95
C ARG A 516 18.14 5.96 -3.30
N GLU A 517 19.27 5.27 -3.20
CA GLU A 517 19.35 3.98 -2.50
C GLU A 517 19.05 4.11 -1.01
N GLY A 518 19.50 5.18 -0.36
CA GLY A 518 19.15 5.49 1.02
C GLY A 518 17.64 5.74 1.19
N ALA A 519 17.01 6.42 0.23
CA ALA A 519 15.57 6.68 0.25
C ALA A 519 14.74 5.42 0.02
N ILE A 520 15.16 4.54 -0.89
CA ILE A 520 14.52 3.22 -1.09
C ILE A 520 14.56 2.44 0.23
N THR A 521 15.75 2.35 0.85
CA THR A 521 15.94 1.61 2.10
C THR A 521 15.10 2.18 3.24
N TYR A 522 14.99 3.50 3.36
CA TYR A 522 14.11 4.16 4.32
C TYR A 522 12.64 3.77 4.11
N ARG A 523 12.15 3.86 2.87
CA ARG A 523 10.77 3.53 2.51
C ARG A 523 10.43 2.08 2.84
N ASP A 524 11.32 1.18 2.46
CA ASP A 524 11.12 -0.25 2.69
C ASP A 524 11.25 -0.62 4.17
N PHE A 525 12.02 0.16 4.95
CA PHE A 525 12.04 0.01 6.40
C PHE A 525 10.70 0.39 7.05
N ILE A 526 10.06 1.49 6.64
CA ILE A 526 8.74 1.86 7.16
C ILE A 526 7.74 0.72 6.92
N LEU A 527 7.72 0.16 5.71
CA LEU A 527 6.85 -0.96 5.39
C LEU A 527 7.23 -2.24 6.16
N TYR A 528 8.53 -2.47 6.38
CA TYR A 528 9.00 -3.57 7.19
C TYR A 528 8.57 -3.44 8.65
N ASP A 529 8.68 -2.25 9.22
CA ASP A 529 8.22 -1.98 10.58
C ASP A 529 6.73 -2.25 10.71
N ASP A 530 5.91 -1.68 9.82
CA ASP A 530 4.47 -1.84 9.83
C ASP A 530 4.03 -3.31 9.67
N PHE A 531 4.56 -4.03 8.69
CA PHE A 531 4.05 -5.34 8.28
C PHE A 531 4.80 -6.53 8.90
N ARG A 532 6.05 -6.35 9.34
CA ARG A 532 6.86 -7.45 9.90
C ARG A 532 7.11 -7.30 11.39
N GLN A 533 7.34 -6.08 11.90
CA GLN A 533 7.61 -5.86 13.33
C GLN A 533 6.30 -5.65 14.10
N GLN A 534 5.40 -4.79 13.60
CA GLN A 534 4.10 -4.49 14.21
C GLN A 534 3.02 -5.50 13.80
N ASP A 535 3.27 -6.31 12.77
CA ASP A 535 2.30 -7.27 12.20
C ASP A 535 0.92 -6.65 11.93
N PHE A 536 0.87 -5.45 11.34
CA PHE A 536 -0.40 -4.86 10.95
C PHE A 536 -1.03 -5.62 9.77
N TRP A 537 -2.28 -6.01 9.94
CA TRP A 537 -3.07 -6.62 8.87
C TRP A 537 -3.77 -5.53 8.06
N PHE A 538 -3.07 -5.03 7.07
CA PHE A 538 -3.56 -4.03 6.13
C PHE A 538 -3.13 -4.41 4.71
N PRO A 539 -4.01 -4.31 3.68
CA PRO A 539 -3.60 -4.62 2.30
C PRO A 539 -2.62 -3.56 1.79
N LEU A 540 -1.38 -3.95 1.50
CA LEU A 540 -0.35 -3.03 1.01
C LEU A 540 -0.79 -2.29 -0.26
N ALA A 541 -1.61 -2.93 -1.11
CA ALA A 541 -2.19 -2.31 -2.29
C ALA A 541 -3.03 -1.04 -2.00
N ASN A 542 -3.53 -0.87 -0.78
CA ASN A 542 -4.29 0.30 -0.34
C ASN A 542 -3.44 1.36 0.38
N LEU A 543 -2.09 1.28 0.28
CA LEU A 543 -1.20 2.31 0.81
C LEU A 543 -0.77 3.32 -0.26
N MET A 544 -0.73 4.58 0.14
CA MET A 544 0.06 5.62 -0.51
C MET A 544 1.48 5.57 0.04
N THR A 545 2.44 5.17 -0.76
CA THR A 545 3.87 5.10 -0.39
C THR A 545 4.69 6.27 -0.94
N HIS A 546 4.05 7.39 -1.19
CA HIS A 546 4.60 8.69 -1.60
C HIS A 546 5.39 8.72 -2.92
N GLY A 547 5.00 7.92 -3.88
CA GLY A 547 5.35 8.06 -5.29
C GLY A 547 6.83 8.06 -5.67
N ILE A 548 7.05 8.34 -6.96
CA ILE A 548 8.37 8.50 -7.55
C ILE A 548 8.73 10.00 -7.51
N ILE A 549 9.80 10.35 -6.79
CA ILE A 549 10.19 11.75 -6.55
C ILE A 549 11.40 12.13 -7.43
N LYS A 550 11.17 13.03 -8.37
CA LYS A 550 12.20 13.73 -9.13
C LYS A 550 11.67 15.09 -9.60
N GLY A 551 11.50 16.00 -8.66
CA GLY A 551 10.96 17.35 -8.89
C GLY A 551 11.99 18.45 -8.69
N ARG A 552 11.71 19.65 -9.19
CA ARG A 552 12.56 20.84 -9.01
C ARG A 552 12.60 21.30 -7.57
N HIS A 553 11.48 21.18 -6.86
CA HIS A 553 11.40 21.56 -5.46
C HIS A 553 12.07 20.52 -4.57
N GLU A 554 11.86 19.23 -4.86
CA GLU A 554 12.50 18.10 -4.18
C GLU A 554 12.98 17.05 -5.17
N SER A 555 14.15 16.53 -4.89
CA SER A 555 14.68 15.38 -5.60
C SER A 555 15.34 14.41 -4.63
N VAL A 556 14.93 13.15 -4.70
CA VAL A 556 15.53 12.06 -3.92
C VAL A 556 16.89 11.67 -4.47
N GLY A 557 17.06 11.72 -5.79
CA GLY A 557 18.33 11.47 -6.47
C GLY A 557 19.01 12.74 -7.01
N ALA A 558 20.18 12.59 -7.61
CA ALA A 558 20.85 13.66 -8.31
C ALA A 558 20.17 14.00 -9.65
N ALA A 559 20.31 15.23 -10.13
CA ALA A 559 19.77 15.63 -11.43
C ALA A 559 20.30 14.76 -12.59
N ALA A 560 21.56 14.35 -12.51
CA ALA A 560 22.25 13.46 -13.47
C ALA A 560 22.64 12.14 -12.80
N GLU A 561 21.67 11.41 -12.29
CA GLU A 561 21.90 10.09 -11.70
C GLU A 561 21.97 8.98 -12.76
N PRO A 562 22.64 7.84 -12.46
CA PRO A 562 22.67 6.69 -13.36
C PRO A 562 21.26 6.14 -13.62
N LEU A 563 20.93 5.90 -14.89
CA LEU A 563 19.60 5.44 -15.30
C LEU A 563 19.17 4.13 -14.64
N ASP A 564 20.11 3.20 -14.44
CA ASP A 564 19.83 1.93 -13.76
C ASP A 564 19.41 2.15 -12.30
N LYS A 565 19.98 3.11 -11.59
CA LYS A 565 19.59 3.43 -10.21
C LYS A 565 18.23 4.11 -10.10
N PHE A 566 17.91 5.00 -11.03
CA PHE A 566 16.57 5.55 -11.16
C PHE A 566 15.55 4.44 -11.47
N THR A 567 15.90 3.53 -12.38
CA THR A 567 15.03 2.42 -12.78
C THR A 567 14.81 1.41 -11.66
N ASP A 568 15.85 1.12 -10.84
CA ASP A 568 15.72 0.28 -9.64
C ASP A 568 14.62 0.79 -8.70
N ASP A 569 14.62 2.10 -8.42
CA ASP A 569 13.60 2.74 -7.58
C ASP A 569 12.21 2.71 -8.23
N VAL A 570 12.12 3.13 -9.49
CA VAL A 570 10.86 3.16 -10.23
C VAL A 570 10.22 1.78 -10.30
N LEU A 571 10.98 0.76 -10.69
CA LEU A 571 10.45 -0.59 -10.80
C LEU A 571 10.05 -1.16 -9.45
N LEU A 572 10.89 -0.97 -8.41
CA LEU A 572 10.58 -1.44 -7.06
C LEU A 572 9.35 -0.73 -6.49
N TYR A 573 9.17 0.58 -6.78
CA TYR A 573 7.97 1.30 -6.38
C TYR A 573 6.69 0.61 -6.87
N PHE A 574 6.62 0.25 -8.15
CA PHE A 574 5.48 -0.49 -8.69
C PHE A 574 5.41 -1.93 -8.18
N ALA A 575 6.57 -2.57 -8.04
CA ALA A 575 6.67 -3.97 -7.62
C ALA A 575 6.38 -4.20 -6.12
N ARG A 576 6.20 -3.15 -5.31
CA ARG A 576 5.65 -3.25 -3.95
C ARG A 576 4.19 -3.70 -3.94
N GLY A 577 3.48 -3.56 -5.07
CA GLY A 577 2.10 -3.98 -5.21
C GLY A 577 1.08 -2.92 -4.80
N VAL A 578 1.48 -1.64 -4.70
CA VAL A 578 0.57 -0.51 -4.46
C VAL A 578 -0.40 -0.33 -5.62
N SER A 579 -1.63 0.10 -5.35
CA SER A 579 -2.61 0.40 -6.41
C SER A 579 -2.49 1.82 -6.95
N MET A 580 -1.99 2.76 -6.16
CA MET A 580 -1.83 4.16 -6.56
C MET A 580 -0.42 4.41 -7.07
N TYR A 581 -0.31 4.77 -8.34
CA TYR A 581 0.94 5.07 -9.05
C TYR A 581 1.13 6.57 -9.16
N GLU A 582 1.83 7.16 -8.19
CA GLU A 582 1.98 8.60 -8.06
C GLU A 582 3.32 9.08 -8.59
N LEU A 583 3.28 10.09 -9.47
CA LEU A 583 4.45 10.73 -10.04
C LEU A 583 4.62 12.13 -9.44
N TYR A 584 5.56 12.28 -8.53
CA TYR A 584 6.04 13.54 -7.97
C TYR A 584 7.25 14.03 -8.76
N ILE A 585 7.03 14.32 -10.02
CA ILE A 585 8.09 14.67 -10.97
C ILE A 585 7.89 16.08 -11.50
N SER A 586 8.98 16.72 -11.95
CA SER A 586 8.92 17.85 -12.88
C SER A 586 9.07 17.31 -14.30
N PRO A 587 7.99 17.26 -15.09
CA PRO A 587 7.98 16.55 -16.37
C PRO A 587 9.04 17.02 -17.37
N ASP A 588 9.46 18.27 -17.27
CA ASP A 588 10.41 18.91 -18.18
C ASP A 588 11.90 18.72 -17.82
N ILE A 589 12.21 17.99 -16.74
CA ILE A 589 13.60 17.66 -16.37
C ILE A 589 13.97 16.18 -16.60
N LEU A 590 13.00 15.33 -16.89
CA LEU A 590 13.25 13.91 -17.10
C LEU A 590 13.86 13.66 -18.49
N THR A 591 14.82 12.76 -18.51
CA THR A 591 15.42 12.23 -19.74
C THR A 591 14.49 11.22 -20.43
N ASP A 592 14.71 10.95 -21.72
CA ASP A 592 13.99 9.92 -22.46
C ASP A 592 14.12 8.53 -21.85
N GLY A 593 15.29 8.20 -21.29
CA GLY A 593 15.52 6.92 -20.59
C GLY A 593 14.69 6.80 -19.32
N GLU A 594 14.58 7.87 -18.54
CA GLU A 594 13.76 7.91 -17.33
C GLU A 594 12.27 7.81 -17.63
N TRP A 595 11.80 8.51 -18.69
CA TRP A 595 10.43 8.34 -19.17
C TRP A 595 10.12 6.92 -19.61
N THR A 596 11.06 6.28 -20.32
CA THR A 596 10.94 4.89 -20.74
C THR A 596 10.87 3.95 -19.53
N SER A 597 11.72 4.19 -18.51
CA SER A 597 11.70 3.41 -17.26
C SER A 597 10.36 3.51 -16.53
N ILE A 598 9.80 4.72 -16.39
CA ILE A 598 8.48 4.93 -15.78
C ILE A 598 7.40 4.21 -16.60
N ALA A 599 7.37 4.43 -17.92
CA ALA A 599 6.32 3.92 -18.78
C ALA A 599 6.30 2.39 -18.84
N GLN A 600 7.45 1.75 -19.03
CA GLN A 600 7.54 0.28 -19.11
C GLN A 600 7.27 -0.37 -17.76
N SER A 601 7.78 0.18 -16.65
CA SER A 601 7.48 -0.31 -15.31
C SER A 601 6.00 -0.22 -14.98
N MET A 602 5.36 0.90 -15.34
CA MET A 602 3.92 1.10 -15.12
C MET A 602 3.09 0.14 -15.98
N ALA A 603 3.45 -0.06 -17.26
CA ALA A 603 2.77 -1.00 -18.14
C ALA A 603 2.86 -2.43 -17.61
N TRP A 604 4.06 -2.86 -17.19
CA TRP A 604 4.28 -4.17 -16.56
C TRP A 604 3.45 -4.32 -15.28
N ALA A 605 3.49 -3.34 -14.39
CA ALA A 605 2.77 -3.40 -13.12
C ALA A 605 1.24 -3.43 -13.31
N ARG A 606 0.69 -2.67 -14.28
CA ARG A 606 -0.74 -2.73 -14.62
C ARG A 606 -1.16 -4.11 -15.10
N ASP A 607 -0.38 -4.73 -15.97
CA ASP A 607 -0.65 -6.08 -16.48
C ASP A 607 -0.55 -7.15 -15.37
N ARG A 608 0.41 -7.00 -14.46
CA ARG A 608 0.67 -7.92 -13.34
C ARG A 608 -0.13 -7.58 -12.08
N PHE A 609 -0.90 -6.52 -12.07
CA PHE A 609 -1.62 -6.05 -10.89
C PHE A 609 -2.53 -7.11 -10.23
N PRO A 610 -3.22 -7.98 -10.97
CA PRO A 610 -4.00 -9.06 -10.36
C PRO A 610 -3.19 -9.99 -9.42
N VAL A 611 -1.88 -10.10 -9.62
CA VAL A 611 -0.94 -10.82 -8.73
C VAL A 611 -0.33 -9.89 -7.71
N LEU A 612 0.15 -8.72 -8.14
CA LEU A 612 0.83 -7.71 -7.30
C LEU A 612 -0.03 -7.22 -6.14
N MET A 613 -1.35 -7.13 -6.33
CA MET A 613 -2.26 -6.65 -5.29
C MET A 613 -2.29 -7.52 -4.02
N ASN A 614 -1.88 -8.77 -4.11
CA ASN A 614 -1.79 -9.69 -2.96
C ASN A 614 -0.33 -9.77 -2.51
N SER A 615 0.06 -8.88 -1.62
CA SER A 615 1.45 -8.59 -1.28
C SER A 615 1.77 -8.89 0.19
N GLU A 616 2.88 -9.55 0.43
CA GLU A 616 3.50 -9.71 1.75
C GLU A 616 5.00 -9.38 1.67
N MET A 617 5.56 -8.95 2.79
CA MET A 617 6.99 -8.68 2.90
C MET A 617 7.70 -9.85 3.58
N THR A 618 8.88 -10.24 3.10
CA THR A 618 9.69 -11.32 3.65
C THR A 618 11.18 -10.95 3.69
N GLY A 619 11.98 -11.75 4.40
CA GLY A 619 13.42 -11.52 4.57
C GLY A 619 13.75 -10.68 5.79
N GLY A 620 14.89 -9.97 5.74
CA GLY A 620 15.47 -9.26 6.86
C GLY A 620 15.09 -7.79 6.98
N ASN A 621 15.69 -7.13 7.97
CA ASN A 621 15.44 -5.72 8.28
C ASN A 621 16.30 -4.80 7.39
N PRO A 622 15.68 -3.93 6.56
CA PRO A 622 16.42 -3.00 5.69
C PRO A 622 17.41 -2.08 6.43
N LEU A 623 17.08 -1.60 7.64
CA LEU A 623 17.97 -0.75 8.44
C LEU A 623 19.19 -1.48 9.00
N LYS A 624 19.14 -2.81 9.06
CA LYS A 624 20.30 -3.63 9.44
C LYS A 624 21.15 -4.04 8.24
N GLY A 625 20.79 -3.57 7.03
CA GLY A 625 21.46 -3.97 5.80
C GLY A 625 21.13 -5.40 5.36
N GLU A 626 20.05 -5.99 5.85
CA GLU A 626 19.66 -7.36 5.52
C GLU A 626 18.81 -7.37 4.23
N ALA A 627 19.03 -8.39 3.39
CA ALA A 627 18.24 -8.56 2.16
C ALA A 627 16.79 -8.92 2.45
N TYR A 628 15.88 -8.41 1.64
CA TYR A 628 14.43 -8.56 1.80
C TYR A 628 13.73 -8.65 0.44
N ALA A 629 12.45 -9.02 0.46
CA ALA A 629 11.61 -9.02 -0.74
C ALA A 629 10.14 -8.73 -0.41
N TYR A 630 9.43 -8.24 -1.44
CA TYR A 630 7.98 -8.30 -1.54
C TYR A 630 7.61 -9.55 -2.33
N VAL A 631 6.70 -10.34 -1.80
CA VAL A 631 6.21 -11.58 -2.42
C VAL A 631 4.72 -11.44 -2.71
N HIS A 632 4.32 -11.83 -3.90
CA HIS A 632 2.96 -11.71 -4.39
C HIS A 632 2.56 -13.03 -5.02
N PHE A 633 1.55 -13.69 -4.48
CA PHE A 633 1.06 -14.95 -5.03
C PHE A 633 -0.44 -14.91 -5.25
N LYS A 634 -0.89 -15.47 -6.36
CA LYS A 634 -2.30 -15.67 -6.66
C LYS A 634 -2.51 -16.87 -7.59
N GLY A 635 -3.18 -17.89 -7.09
CA GLY A 635 -3.37 -19.13 -7.84
C GLY A 635 -2.04 -19.81 -8.16
N THR A 636 -1.73 -20.00 -9.44
CA THR A 636 -0.47 -20.63 -9.89
C THR A 636 0.63 -19.60 -10.26
N ARG A 637 0.40 -18.31 -10.02
CA ARG A 637 1.32 -17.24 -10.41
C ARG A 637 1.91 -16.52 -9.21
N GLY A 638 3.14 -16.02 -9.37
CA GLY A 638 3.82 -15.24 -8.35
C GLY A 638 4.77 -14.20 -8.92
N ILE A 639 5.06 -13.19 -8.09
CA ILE A 639 6.09 -12.19 -8.35
C ILE A 639 6.89 -12.03 -7.06
N VAL A 640 8.21 -11.94 -7.19
CA VAL A 640 9.11 -11.64 -6.06
C VAL A 640 9.94 -10.43 -6.45
N ALA A 641 9.82 -9.34 -5.71
CA ALA A 641 10.64 -8.14 -5.86
C ALA A 641 11.65 -8.09 -4.70
N ALA A 642 12.87 -8.49 -4.96
CA ALA A 642 13.93 -8.64 -3.97
C ALA A 642 14.94 -7.49 -4.03
N ARG A 643 15.50 -7.12 -2.87
CA ARG A 643 16.53 -6.09 -2.77
C ARG A 643 17.59 -6.45 -1.74
N ASN A 644 18.84 -6.15 -2.09
CA ASN A 644 19.98 -6.11 -1.17
C ASN A 644 20.34 -4.64 -0.91
N PRO A 645 20.24 -4.12 0.31
CA PRO A 645 20.47 -2.71 0.62
C PRO A 645 21.94 -2.36 0.95
N VAL A 646 22.87 -3.32 0.82
CA VAL A 646 24.30 -3.13 1.12
C VAL A 646 25.19 -3.61 -0.03
N MET A 647 26.50 -3.30 0.04
CA MET A 647 27.46 -3.66 -1.00
C MET A 647 27.85 -5.15 -1.01
N GLU A 648 27.86 -5.80 0.14
CA GLU A 648 28.14 -7.22 0.25
C GLU A 648 27.06 -8.04 -0.43
N PRO A 649 27.43 -9.05 -1.27
CA PRO A 649 26.45 -9.96 -1.86
C PRO A 649 25.65 -10.71 -0.79
N ALA A 650 24.38 -10.91 -1.05
CA ALA A 650 23.47 -11.59 -0.13
C ALA A 650 22.80 -12.81 -0.79
N ARG A 651 22.28 -13.71 0.04
CA ARG A 651 21.44 -14.84 -0.38
C ARG A 651 20.12 -14.73 0.38
N LEU A 652 19.04 -14.51 -0.34
CA LEU A 652 17.71 -14.40 0.24
C LEU A 652 16.93 -15.70 0.02
N GLU A 653 16.47 -16.31 1.09
CA GLU A 653 15.55 -17.43 1.02
C GLU A 653 14.12 -16.92 0.96
N VAL A 654 13.36 -17.37 -0.03
CA VAL A 654 11.94 -17.04 -0.22
C VAL A 654 11.14 -18.32 -0.28
N LYS A 655 10.16 -18.46 0.59
CA LYS A 655 9.18 -19.55 0.56
C LYS A 655 8.10 -19.25 -0.48
N LEU A 656 7.80 -20.22 -1.33
CA LEU A 656 6.65 -20.19 -2.24
C LEU A 656 5.40 -20.55 -1.45
N ASP A 657 4.87 -19.57 -0.73
CA ASP A 657 3.99 -19.81 0.40
C ASP A 657 2.51 -19.77 0.01
N PRO A 658 1.77 -20.90 0.20
CA PRO A 658 0.32 -20.91 0.06
C PRO A 658 -0.41 -19.92 0.99
N ALA A 659 0.16 -19.60 2.15
CA ALA A 659 -0.45 -18.64 3.09
C ALA A 659 -0.53 -17.22 2.49
N VAL A 660 0.29 -16.89 1.50
CA VAL A 660 0.26 -15.62 0.78
C VAL A 660 -0.67 -15.67 -0.45
N GLY A 661 -1.20 -16.84 -0.81
CA GLY A 661 -2.18 -16.97 -1.89
C GLY A 661 -1.73 -17.80 -3.09
N LEU A 662 -0.58 -18.48 -3.01
CA LEU A 662 -0.20 -19.51 -3.97
C LEU A 662 -1.11 -20.74 -3.77
N ASP A 663 -1.60 -21.31 -4.88
CA ASP A 663 -2.39 -22.54 -4.80
C ASP A 663 -1.52 -23.67 -4.17
N PRO A 664 -1.98 -24.33 -3.09
CA PRO A 664 -1.24 -25.43 -2.46
C PRO A 664 -0.91 -26.58 -3.41
N GLY A 665 -1.72 -26.79 -4.46
CA GLY A 665 -1.50 -27.79 -5.51
C GLY A 665 -0.59 -27.33 -6.65
N ALA A 666 -0.16 -26.07 -6.68
CA ALA A 666 0.65 -25.53 -7.76
C ALA A 666 2.00 -26.25 -7.88
N GLY A 667 2.33 -26.70 -9.10
CA GLY A 667 3.58 -27.37 -9.43
C GLY A 667 3.98 -27.17 -10.87
N GLY A 668 5.21 -27.59 -11.21
CA GLY A 668 5.77 -27.32 -12.53
C GLY A 668 6.02 -25.84 -12.80
N LEU A 669 6.33 -25.09 -11.74
CA LEU A 669 6.46 -23.63 -11.79
C LEU A 669 7.88 -23.25 -12.21
N VAL A 670 7.97 -22.37 -13.22
CA VAL A 670 9.19 -21.70 -13.64
C VAL A 670 9.46 -20.55 -12.68
N LEU A 671 10.73 -20.35 -12.30
CA LEU A 671 11.21 -19.12 -11.68
C LEU A 671 12.07 -18.39 -12.71
N GLU A 672 11.58 -17.25 -13.21
CA GLU A 672 12.24 -16.38 -14.18
C GLU A 672 12.61 -15.05 -13.52
N ARG A 673 13.87 -14.69 -13.47
CA ARG A 673 14.26 -13.31 -13.18
C ARG A 673 14.00 -12.48 -14.43
N VAL A 674 13.17 -11.48 -14.32
CA VAL A 674 12.78 -10.58 -15.43
C VAL A 674 13.49 -9.22 -15.37
N TYR A 675 14.12 -8.90 -14.24
CA TYR A 675 14.92 -7.70 -14.02
C TYR A 675 16.04 -7.99 -13.00
N PRO A 676 17.27 -7.43 -13.13
CA PRO A 676 17.76 -6.52 -14.18
C PRO A 676 18.05 -7.22 -15.51
N THR A 677 18.26 -8.52 -15.52
CA THR A 677 18.53 -9.35 -16.71
C THR A 677 17.69 -10.61 -16.64
N CYS A 678 17.29 -11.14 -17.80
CA CYS A 678 16.46 -12.34 -17.85
C CYS A 678 17.31 -13.58 -17.55
N ARG A 679 16.87 -14.39 -16.57
CA ARG A 679 17.49 -15.67 -16.20
C ARG A 679 16.42 -16.63 -15.68
N VAL A 680 16.46 -17.86 -16.14
CA VAL A 680 15.57 -18.93 -15.69
C VAL A 680 16.36 -19.95 -14.86
N TRP A 681 15.79 -20.34 -13.72
CA TRP A 681 16.37 -21.36 -12.86
C TRP A 681 16.29 -22.75 -13.50
N PRO A 682 17.27 -23.64 -13.28
CA PRO A 682 17.37 -24.91 -14.02
C PRO A 682 16.38 -25.99 -13.58
N ARG A 683 15.55 -25.73 -12.59
CA ARG A 683 14.52 -26.66 -12.09
C ARG A 683 13.14 -26.02 -12.03
N LEU A 684 12.11 -26.83 -12.03
CA LEU A 684 10.75 -26.42 -11.74
C LEU A 684 10.45 -26.53 -10.25
N TYR A 685 9.58 -25.70 -9.77
CA TYR A 685 9.23 -25.57 -8.36
C TYR A 685 7.77 -25.98 -8.09
N ARG A 686 7.46 -26.15 -6.79
CA ARG A 686 6.10 -26.43 -6.28
C ARG A 686 5.79 -25.49 -5.12
N ALA A 687 4.50 -25.31 -4.86
CA ALA A 687 4.03 -24.62 -3.67
C ALA A 687 4.60 -25.25 -2.40
N GLY A 688 4.97 -24.43 -1.42
CA GLY A 688 5.60 -24.85 -0.16
C GLY A 688 7.12 -25.01 -0.22
N GLU A 689 7.74 -25.04 -1.40
CA GLU A 689 9.21 -25.08 -1.53
C GLU A 689 9.83 -23.71 -1.24
N SER A 690 11.09 -23.70 -0.82
CA SER A 690 11.92 -22.50 -0.73
C SER A 690 12.80 -22.34 -1.96
N VAL A 691 13.03 -21.08 -2.37
CA VAL A 691 14.00 -20.69 -3.39
C VAL A 691 15.07 -19.81 -2.76
N ILE A 692 16.32 -19.98 -3.18
CA ILE A 692 17.42 -19.10 -2.77
C ILE A 692 17.75 -18.16 -3.92
N LEU A 693 17.61 -16.87 -3.66
CA LEU A 693 17.88 -15.79 -4.61
C LEU A 693 19.24 -15.17 -4.29
N PRO A 694 20.27 -15.34 -5.15
CA PRO A 694 21.50 -14.59 -5.01
C PRO A 694 21.27 -13.14 -5.43
N LEU A 695 21.75 -12.19 -4.63
CA LEU A 695 21.68 -10.76 -4.90
C LEU A 695 23.06 -10.14 -4.77
N ASP A 696 23.49 -9.41 -5.79
CA ASP A 696 24.70 -8.60 -5.72
C ASP A 696 24.49 -7.35 -4.82
N GLY A 697 25.56 -6.62 -4.55
CA GLY A 697 25.48 -5.42 -3.73
C GLY A 697 24.58 -4.35 -4.37
N PHE A 698 23.64 -3.81 -3.59
CA PHE A 698 22.64 -2.83 -4.01
C PHE A 698 21.79 -3.28 -5.20
N GLU A 699 21.59 -4.58 -5.36
CA GLU A 699 20.78 -5.12 -6.45
C GLU A 699 19.28 -5.06 -6.08
N THR A 700 18.49 -4.55 -7.02
CA THR A 700 17.04 -4.76 -7.10
C THR A 700 16.79 -5.82 -8.17
N ALA A 701 16.08 -6.90 -7.84
CA ALA A 701 15.76 -7.97 -8.76
C ALA A 701 14.28 -8.34 -8.70
N VAL A 702 13.67 -8.54 -9.86
CA VAL A 702 12.27 -8.96 -9.98
C VAL A 702 12.21 -10.32 -10.66
N TYR A 703 11.42 -11.21 -10.04
CA TYR A 703 11.21 -12.58 -10.50
C TYR A 703 9.72 -12.80 -10.74
N GLU A 704 9.41 -13.53 -11.80
CA GLU A 704 8.05 -14.04 -12.08
C GLU A 704 8.03 -15.58 -11.89
N LEU A 705 6.93 -16.07 -11.29
CA LEU A 705 6.65 -17.48 -11.07
C LEU A 705 5.38 -17.83 -11.81
N TYR A 706 5.41 -18.89 -12.65
CA TYR A 706 4.27 -19.32 -13.43
C TYR A 706 4.44 -20.76 -13.95
N PRO A 707 3.37 -21.46 -14.31
CA PRO A 707 3.45 -22.81 -14.90
C PRO A 707 4.23 -22.83 -16.21
N VAL A 708 5.12 -23.80 -16.39
CA VAL A 708 5.98 -23.89 -17.59
C VAL A 708 5.16 -23.96 -18.88
N GLN A 709 3.96 -24.53 -18.84
CA GLN A 709 3.06 -24.66 -19.99
C GLN A 709 2.49 -23.31 -20.46
N GLU A 710 2.55 -22.27 -19.62
CA GLU A 710 2.10 -20.92 -19.95
C GLU A 710 3.20 -20.05 -20.61
N ALA A 711 4.40 -20.59 -20.73
CA ALA A 711 5.52 -19.89 -21.35
C ALA A 711 5.33 -19.77 -22.86
N ALA A 712 5.19 -18.53 -23.34
CA ALA A 712 5.04 -18.22 -24.76
C ALA A 712 6.38 -18.03 -25.50
N ARG A 713 7.52 -18.09 -24.80
CA ARG A 713 8.87 -17.82 -25.31
C ARG A 713 9.84 -18.93 -24.91
N PRO A 714 10.98 -19.07 -25.62
CA PRO A 714 12.03 -20.02 -25.23
C PRO A 714 12.56 -19.71 -23.83
N LEU A 715 12.63 -20.71 -22.97
CA LEU A 715 13.14 -20.61 -21.60
C LEU A 715 14.49 -21.31 -21.48
N LEU A 716 15.59 -20.56 -21.62
CA LEU A 716 16.95 -21.06 -21.45
C LEU A 716 17.32 -21.14 -19.96
N ALA A 717 17.06 -22.28 -19.34
CA ALA A 717 17.40 -22.51 -17.94
C ALA A 717 18.91 -22.67 -17.74
N GLY A 718 19.44 -22.04 -16.71
CA GLY A 718 20.88 -22.05 -16.41
C GLY A 718 21.72 -21.12 -17.28
N ALA A 719 21.08 -20.19 -18.00
CA ALA A 719 21.75 -19.14 -18.76
C ALA A 719 21.07 -17.79 -18.55
N THR A 720 21.80 -16.70 -18.69
CA THR A 720 21.23 -15.35 -18.81
C THR A 720 20.98 -15.09 -20.28
N PHE A 721 19.80 -14.63 -20.63
CA PHE A 721 19.43 -14.46 -22.04
C PHE A 721 18.49 -13.28 -22.26
N ASP A 722 18.37 -12.90 -23.51
CA ASP A 722 17.42 -11.86 -23.92
C ASP A 722 16.84 -12.18 -25.30
N VAL A 723 15.58 -11.85 -25.47
CA VAL A 723 14.91 -11.92 -26.77
C VAL A 723 15.17 -10.62 -27.51
N ILE A 724 15.97 -10.69 -28.58
CA ILE A 724 16.44 -9.52 -29.33
C ILE A 724 15.44 -9.09 -30.38
N SER A 725 14.79 -10.05 -31.03
CA SER A 725 13.72 -9.78 -31.99
C SER A 725 12.68 -10.88 -31.98
N GLU A 726 11.44 -10.48 -32.22
CA GLU A 726 10.28 -11.36 -32.45
C GLU A 726 9.56 -10.85 -33.69
N GLN A 727 9.44 -11.70 -34.73
CA GLN A 727 8.71 -11.39 -35.97
C GLN A 727 7.84 -12.59 -36.34
N GLY A 728 6.56 -12.47 -36.08
CA GLY A 728 5.63 -13.59 -36.23
C GLY A 728 6.06 -14.76 -35.33
N LYS A 729 6.45 -15.88 -35.96
CA LYS A 729 6.92 -17.09 -35.25
C LYS A 729 8.43 -17.13 -35.02
N ASP A 730 9.18 -16.21 -35.60
CA ASP A 730 10.64 -16.22 -35.52
C ASP A 730 11.12 -15.40 -34.32
N CYS A 731 11.99 -15.99 -33.52
CA CYS A 731 12.50 -15.44 -32.25
C CYS A 731 14.03 -15.58 -32.22
N LEU A 732 14.75 -14.44 -32.16
CA LEU A 732 16.20 -14.42 -31.97
C LEU A 732 16.52 -14.19 -30.47
N VAL A 733 17.27 -15.10 -29.89
CA VAL A 733 17.71 -15.06 -28.50
C VAL A 733 19.23 -14.88 -28.46
N GLN A 734 19.71 -13.87 -27.73
CA GLN A 734 21.10 -13.76 -27.31
C GLN A 734 21.25 -14.24 -25.86
N TYR A 735 22.31 -14.98 -25.56
CA TYR A 735 22.57 -15.56 -24.24
C TYR A 735 24.03 -15.55 -23.86
N TYR A 736 24.30 -15.66 -22.56
CA TYR A 736 25.62 -15.70 -21.95
C TYR A 736 25.55 -16.30 -20.53
N GLY A 737 26.69 -16.51 -19.88
CA GLY A 737 26.75 -17.00 -18.51
C GLY A 737 26.09 -18.38 -18.35
N VAL A 738 26.45 -19.30 -19.21
CA VAL A 738 25.88 -20.65 -19.26
C VAL A 738 26.49 -21.51 -18.15
N GLU A 739 25.62 -22.00 -17.26
CA GLU A 739 26.01 -22.92 -16.19
C GLU A 739 25.98 -24.39 -16.65
N LYS A 740 26.64 -25.25 -15.89
CA LYS A 740 26.56 -26.68 -16.08
C LYS A 740 25.15 -27.22 -16.05
N GLY A 741 24.75 -27.95 -17.08
CA GLY A 741 23.40 -28.50 -17.19
C GLY A 741 22.34 -27.52 -17.70
N ALA A 742 22.74 -26.40 -18.29
CA ALA A 742 21.85 -25.49 -18.97
C ALA A 742 21.03 -26.20 -20.06
N LYS A 743 19.74 -25.87 -20.20
CA LYS A 743 18.84 -26.53 -21.15
C LYS A 743 17.65 -25.63 -21.50
N LEU A 744 16.95 -25.97 -22.57
CA LEU A 744 15.64 -25.39 -22.87
C LEU A 744 14.56 -26.13 -22.06
N LEU A 745 13.73 -25.41 -21.28
CA LEU A 745 12.70 -26.01 -20.44
C LEU A 745 11.42 -26.35 -21.20
N ASN A 746 11.14 -25.65 -22.29
CA ASN A 746 9.90 -25.76 -23.08
C ASN A 746 10.16 -26.04 -24.57
N PRO A 747 10.85 -27.15 -24.91
CA PRO A 747 11.13 -27.51 -26.30
C PRO A 747 9.88 -27.80 -27.11
N GLU A 748 8.78 -28.11 -26.46
CA GLU A 748 7.49 -28.43 -27.10
C GLU A 748 6.86 -27.24 -27.86
N ILE A 749 7.22 -26.00 -27.55
CA ILE A 749 6.75 -24.81 -28.29
C ILE A 749 7.60 -24.50 -29.52
N ILE A 750 8.74 -25.16 -29.69
CA ILE A 750 9.71 -24.90 -30.76
C ILE A 750 9.42 -25.79 -31.97
N GLU A 751 9.33 -25.19 -33.16
CA GLU A 751 9.25 -25.87 -34.44
C GLU A 751 10.65 -26.22 -34.97
N SER A 752 11.57 -25.26 -34.91
CA SER A 752 12.98 -25.46 -35.29
C SER A 752 13.93 -24.53 -34.53
N ALA A 753 15.18 -24.90 -34.39
CA ALA A 753 16.23 -24.10 -33.78
C ALA A 753 17.49 -24.10 -34.62
N VAL A 754 18.18 -22.95 -34.74
CA VAL A 754 19.41 -22.76 -35.49
C VAL A 754 20.47 -22.10 -34.60
N MET A 755 21.65 -22.67 -34.50
CA MET A 755 22.76 -22.16 -33.71
C MET A 755 24.04 -22.20 -34.55
N GLY A 756 24.75 -21.06 -34.68
CA GLY A 756 25.92 -20.93 -35.51
C GLY A 756 25.70 -21.33 -36.98
N GLY A 757 24.50 -21.04 -37.52
CA GLY A 757 24.13 -21.38 -38.90
C GLY A 757 23.75 -22.85 -39.11
N LYS A 758 23.70 -23.69 -38.08
CA LYS A 758 23.35 -25.10 -38.15
C LYS A 758 22.04 -25.39 -37.43
N SER A 759 21.21 -26.24 -38.01
CA SER A 759 20.00 -26.75 -37.34
C SER A 759 20.41 -27.62 -36.16
N VAL A 760 19.75 -27.38 -35.00
CA VAL A 760 20.02 -28.11 -33.75
C VAL A 760 18.71 -28.66 -33.17
N ASN A 761 18.81 -29.73 -32.39
CA ASN A 761 17.63 -30.28 -31.68
C ASN A 761 17.30 -29.40 -30.48
N ALA A 762 16.09 -28.81 -30.49
CA ALA A 762 15.60 -27.97 -29.40
C ALA A 762 15.52 -28.73 -28.05
N GLY A 763 15.24 -30.05 -28.06
CA GLY A 763 15.19 -30.87 -26.84
C GLY A 763 16.58 -31.22 -26.26
N ALA A 764 17.64 -30.93 -27.01
CA ALA A 764 19.04 -31.22 -26.60
C ALA A 764 20.00 -30.14 -27.17
N LEU A 765 19.70 -28.87 -26.81
CA LEU A 765 20.54 -27.73 -27.23
C LEU A 765 21.99 -27.90 -26.72
N PRO A 766 22.99 -27.77 -27.57
CA PRO A 766 24.39 -27.78 -27.15
C PRO A 766 24.78 -26.42 -26.56
N LEU A 767 24.52 -26.24 -25.27
CA LEU A 767 24.84 -25.03 -24.52
C LEU A 767 26.13 -25.24 -23.73
N PRO A 768 27.32 -24.92 -24.30
CA PRO A 768 28.60 -25.10 -23.61
C PRO A 768 28.70 -24.09 -22.46
N GLU A 769 29.25 -24.57 -21.35
CA GLU A 769 29.53 -23.72 -20.18
C GLU A 769 30.37 -22.50 -20.59
N ASP A 770 30.07 -21.35 -20.01
CA ASP A 770 30.87 -20.14 -20.19
C ASP A 770 31.81 -19.95 -19.00
N GLU A 771 33.06 -19.66 -19.27
CA GLU A 771 33.97 -19.12 -18.25
C GLU A 771 33.64 -17.63 -18.07
N GLU A 772 33.36 -17.22 -16.85
CA GLU A 772 33.11 -15.80 -16.54
C GLU A 772 34.47 -15.05 -16.61
N PRO A 773 34.59 -14.03 -17.49
CA PRO A 773 35.82 -13.24 -17.57
C PRO A 773 36.13 -12.57 -16.24
N SER A 774 37.36 -12.66 -15.77
CA SER A 774 37.79 -11.96 -14.57
C SER A 774 37.70 -10.45 -14.79
N LEU A 775 36.87 -9.75 -13.97
CA LEU A 775 36.72 -8.29 -14.03
C LEU A 775 38.01 -7.59 -13.58
N VAL A 776 38.69 -8.14 -12.56
CA VAL A 776 39.83 -7.49 -11.92
C VAL A 776 40.85 -8.52 -11.48
N THR A 777 42.15 -8.16 -11.66
CA THR A 777 43.29 -8.99 -11.24
C THR A 777 44.34 -8.13 -10.53
N GLY A 778 45.31 -8.75 -9.88
CA GLY A 778 46.46 -8.07 -9.27
C GLY A 778 46.08 -7.11 -8.13
N MET A 779 45.03 -7.45 -7.39
CA MET A 779 44.47 -6.62 -6.32
C MET A 779 45.39 -6.57 -5.10
N ALA A 780 45.65 -5.36 -4.61
CA ALA A 780 46.31 -5.13 -3.33
C ALA A 780 45.85 -3.81 -2.71
N VAL A 781 45.53 -3.84 -1.42
CA VAL A 781 45.28 -2.63 -0.60
C VAL A 781 46.36 -2.59 0.46
N ARG A 782 47.14 -1.50 0.54
CA ARG A 782 48.29 -1.39 1.46
C ARG A 782 48.28 -0.05 2.19
N PRO A 783 48.41 -0.04 3.53
CA PRO A 783 48.61 1.20 4.28
C PRO A 783 50.03 1.76 3.96
N GLU A 784 50.15 3.08 3.92
CA GLU A 784 51.43 3.80 3.76
C GLU A 784 51.86 4.42 5.10
N GLY A 785 52.81 3.76 5.76
CA GLY A 785 53.47 4.27 6.95
C GLY A 785 52.62 4.29 8.24
N ALA A 786 53.29 4.14 9.41
CA ALA A 786 52.59 4.30 10.69
C ALA A 786 52.25 5.76 10.93
N GLY A 787 51.00 6.02 11.34
CA GLY A 787 50.51 7.35 11.75
C GLY A 787 50.13 8.30 10.62
N ARG A 788 50.05 7.85 9.38
CA ARG A 788 49.54 8.68 8.27
C ARG A 788 48.27 8.05 7.67
N PRO A 789 47.21 8.83 7.52
CA PRO A 789 45.95 8.32 6.97
C PRO A 789 46.03 8.16 5.43
N ARG A 790 47.00 7.38 4.98
CA ARG A 790 47.24 7.13 3.56
C ARG A 790 47.29 5.64 3.29
N PHE A 791 46.77 5.27 2.11
CA PHE A 791 46.85 3.90 1.59
C PHE A 791 46.89 3.89 0.07
N THR A 792 47.44 2.82 -0.47
CA THR A 792 47.48 2.61 -1.91
C THR A 792 46.62 1.42 -2.29
N VAL A 793 45.83 1.57 -3.34
CA VAL A 793 45.04 0.51 -3.97
C VAL A 793 45.62 0.22 -5.33
N ARG A 794 46.00 -1.04 -5.57
CA ARG A 794 46.48 -1.51 -6.88
C ARG A 794 45.51 -2.55 -7.43
N PHE A 795 45.23 -2.47 -8.70
CA PHE A 795 44.46 -3.48 -9.44
C PHE A 795 44.63 -3.28 -10.94
N ASN A 796 44.22 -4.29 -11.68
CA ASN A 796 44.13 -4.24 -13.13
C ASN A 796 42.66 -4.50 -13.51
N LEU A 797 41.95 -3.46 -13.97
CA LEU A 797 40.59 -3.55 -14.49
C LEU A 797 40.64 -4.05 -15.94
N SER A 798 40.02 -5.19 -16.19
CA SER A 798 39.91 -5.83 -17.49
C SER A 798 39.28 -4.90 -18.54
N GLU A 799 39.66 -5.07 -19.82
CA GLU A 799 39.01 -4.41 -20.96
C GLU A 799 37.52 -4.76 -21.11
N THR A 800 37.03 -5.83 -20.47
CA THR A 800 35.63 -6.16 -20.38
C THR A 800 34.90 -5.26 -19.38
N GLY A 801 35.65 -4.64 -18.45
CA GLY A 801 35.08 -3.66 -17.47
C GLY A 801 34.89 -2.29 -18.12
N ARG A 802 33.72 -1.68 -17.88
CA ARG A 802 33.37 -0.35 -18.37
C ARG A 802 32.79 0.49 -17.26
N GLU A 803 32.89 1.81 -17.36
CA GLU A 803 32.30 2.73 -16.37
C GLU A 803 32.62 2.29 -14.92
N GLY A 804 33.89 2.07 -14.63
CA GLY A 804 34.36 1.61 -13.33
C GLY A 804 34.44 2.75 -12.30
N ALA A 805 34.17 2.43 -11.04
CA ALA A 805 34.44 3.31 -9.92
C ALA A 805 35.11 2.53 -8.78
N LEU A 806 36.16 3.11 -8.22
CA LEU A 806 36.69 2.68 -6.92
C LEU A 806 35.76 3.30 -5.84
N ALA A 807 35.06 2.47 -5.11
CA ALA A 807 34.17 2.87 -4.03
C ALA A 807 34.81 2.57 -2.67
N LEU A 808 34.85 3.58 -1.81
CA LEU A 808 35.51 3.55 -0.51
C LEU A 808 34.48 3.80 0.57
N LEU A 809 34.15 2.79 1.39
CA LEU A 809 33.28 2.94 2.54
C LEU A 809 34.12 3.22 3.79
N MET A 810 34.05 4.42 4.31
CA MET A 810 34.66 4.79 5.59
C MET A 810 33.67 4.54 6.73
N MET A 811 34.04 3.67 7.65
CA MET A 811 33.28 3.28 8.83
C MET A 811 34.05 3.68 10.09
N PRO A 812 33.63 4.74 10.80
CA PRO A 812 34.30 5.13 12.06
C PRO A 812 34.09 4.09 13.15
N ASP A 813 35.09 3.90 14.00
CA ASP A 813 34.94 3.08 15.21
C ASP A 813 33.86 3.67 16.13
N PRO A 814 33.06 2.85 16.83
CA PRO A 814 32.07 3.32 17.76
C PRO A 814 32.62 4.26 18.86
N SER A 815 33.87 4.10 19.24
CA SER A 815 34.55 4.95 20.23
C SER A 815 34.90 6.36 19.72
N SER A 816 34.98 6.57 18.41
CA SER A 816 35.27 7.88 17.79
C SER A 816 34.01 8.72 17.53
N ALA A 817 33.04 8.67 18.45
CA ALA A 817 31.75 9.32 18.33
C ALA A 817 31.87 10.86 18.26
N GLY A 818 31.38 11.43 17.17
CA GLY A 818 31.05 12.86 17.05
C GLY A 818 32.05 13.73 16.29
N GLY A 819 33.08 13.18 15.67
CA GLY A 819 33.97 13.95 14.78
C GLY A 819 33.35 14.30 13.41
N PRO A 820 33.73 15.44 12.83
CA PRO A 820 33.30 15.78 11.47
C PRO A 820 33.75 14.70 10.48
N LYS A 821 32.91 14.46 9.45
CA LYS A 821 33.18 13.47 8.42
C LYS A 821 34.53 13.75 7.74
N PRO A 822 35.41 12.73 7.54
CA PRO A 822 36.70 12.93 6.89
C PRO A 822 36.51 13.35 5.42
N SER A 823 37.45 14.09 4.89
CA SER A 823 37.57 14.35 3.46
C SER A 823 38.65 13.46 2.85
N LEU A 824 38.45 13.02 1.62
CA LEU A 824 39.44 12.24 0.87
C LEU A 824 40.02 13.05 -0.30
N SER A 825 41.31 12.85 -0.53
CA SER A 825 41.96 13.22 -1.80
C SER A 825 42.63 11.98 -2.38
N ALA A 826 42.62 11.89 -3.71
CA ALA A 826 43.17 10.74 -4.40
C ALA A 826 44.06 11.14 -5.59
N ARG A 827 44.99 10.26 -5.94
CA ARG A 827 45.76 10.33 -7.16
C ARG A 827 45.67 8.99 -7.86
N ILE A 828 45.36 8.99 -9.15
CA ILE A 828 45.40 7.81 -10.02
C ILE A 828 46.67 7.91 -10.84
N ASP A 829 47.56 6.94 -10.73
CA ASP A 829 48.84 6.84 -11.49
C ASP A 829 49.64 8.15 -11.40
N GLY A 830 49.64 8.77 -10.23
CA GLY A 830 50.33 10.03 -9.93
C GLY A 830 49.54 11.29 -10.25
N ALA A 831 48.49 11.26 -11.05
CA ALA A 831 47.65 12.41 -11.39
C ALA A 831 46.52 12.62 -10.35
N ALA A 832 46.18 13.91 -10.07
CA ALA A 832 45.07 14.19 -9.16
C ALA A 832 43.75 13.67 -9.73
N ALA A 833 42.95 13.02 -8.89
CA ALA A 833 41.63 12.47 -9.24
C ALA A 833 40.52 13.17 -8.47
N ALA A 834 39.36 13.34 -9.12
CA ALA A 834 38.15 13.82 -8.48
C ALA A 834 37.59 12.73 -7.56
N VAL A 835 37.33 13.11 -6.30
CA VAL A 835 36.64 12.27 -5.32
C VAL A 835 35.22 12.77 -5.19
N LYS A 836 34.27 11.92 -5.50
CA LYS A 836 32.84 12.20 -5.35
C LYS A 836 32.36 11.73 -3.99
N THR A 837 31.50 12.49 -3.38
CA THR A 837 30.90 12.19 -2.07
C THR A 837 29.40 12.39 -2.19
N GLU A 838 28.63 11.37 -1.90
CA GLU A 838 27.18 11.51 -1.81
C GLU A 838 26.78 11.97 -0.41
N PRO A 839 25.85 12.94 -0.28
CA PRO A 839 25.30 13.31 1.00
C PRO A 839 24.66 12.10 1.68
N GLN A 840 25.07 11.82 2.91
CA GLN A 840 24.52 10.70 3.69
C GLN A 840 24.20 11.16 5.11
N GLU A 841 23.15 10.58 5.67
CA GLU A 841 22.89 10.61 7.10
C GLU A 841 23.70 9.51 7.78
N GLY A 842 24.06 9.72 9.06
CA GLY A 842 24.79 8.74 9.83
C GLY A 842 26.32 8.93 9.84
N ARG A 843 26.99 7.91 10.39
CA ARG A 843 28.42 7.99 10.74
C ARG A 843 29.33 7.51 9.63
N SER A 844 28.90 6.56 8.81
CA SER A 844 29.66 6.03 7.67
C SER A 844 29.53 6.91 6.45
N GLN A 845 30.51 6.85 5.54
CA GLN A 845 30.53 7.67 4.32
C GLN A 845 31.09 6.90 3.14
N TRP A 846 30.41 6.91 2.02
CA TRP A 846 30.91 6.49 0.73
C TRP A 846 31.62 7.62 -0.01
N PHE A 847 32.78 7.25 -0.62
CA PHE A 847 33.51 8.07 -1.59
C PHE A 847 33.70 7.25 -2.87
N THR A 848 33.57 7.88 -4.01
CA THR A 848 33.79 7.21 -5.29
C THR A 848 34.81 7.96 -6.13
N ILE A 849 35.61 7.21 -6.88
CA ILE A 849 36.67 7.68 -7.78
C ILE A 849 36.47 6.95 -9.09
N ASP A 850 36.17 7.67 -10.16
CA ASP A 850 36.03 7.04 -11.49
C ASP A 850 37.32 6.43 -11.99
N VAL A 851 37.26 5.23 -12.52
CA VAL A 851 38.40 4.50 -13.07
C VAL A 851 38.06 3.95 -14.45
N ARG A 852 39.09 3.81 -15.31
CA ARG A 852 38.97 3.25 -16.66
C ARG A 852 39.60 1.85 -16.69
N PRO A 853 39.33 1.04 -17.75
CA PRO A 853 40.08 -0.19 -17.94
C PRO A 853 41.61 0.04 -17.97
N GLY A 854 42.39 -0.89 -17.42
CA GLY A 854 43.84 -0.82 -17.34
C GLY A 854 44.41 -1.10 -15.95
N LYS A 855 45.72 -1.04 -15.85
CA LYS A 855 46.45 -1.22 -14.60
C LYS A 855 46.54 0.11 -13.86
N HIS A 856 46.09 0.14 -12.62
CA HIS A 856 46.06 1.36 -11.82
C HIS A 856 46.77 1.20 -10.48
N GLU A 857 47.35 2.31 -10.06
CA GLU A 857 47.80 2.57 -8.70
C GLU A 857 47.12 3.84 -8.18
N ILE A 858 46.26 3.68 -7.19
CA ILE A 858 45.48 4.78 -6.63
C ILE A 858 45.95 5.06 -5.21
N ALA A 859 46.62 6.20 -5.03
CA ALA A 859 47.02 6.68 -3.71
C ALA A 859 45.90 7.52 -3.11
N VAL A 860 45.42 7.12 -1.96
CA VAL A 860 44.31 7.79 -1.23
C VAL A 860 44.83 8.39 0.07
N GLN A 861 44.51 9.63 0.32
CA GLN A 861 44.81 10.33 1.56
C GLN A 861 43.55 10.80 2.22
N ALA A 862 43.28 10.32 3.43
CA ALA A 862 42.23 10.88 4.26
C ALA A 862 42.74 12.11 5.02
N ARG A 863 41.88 13.10 5.21
CA ARG A 863 42.14 14.28 6.05
C ARG A 863 41.05 14.38 7.09
N PRO A 864 41.41 14.55 8.39
CA PRO A 864 40.43 14.80 9.42
C PRO A 864 39.65 16.09 9.11
N GLY A 865 38.41 16.16 9.55
CA GLY A 865 37.66 17.42 9.53
C GLY A 865 38.33 18.45 10.46
N ARG A 866 38.01 19.74 10.28
CA ARG A 866 38.71 20.88 10.92
C ARG A 866 38.76 20.81 12.44
N ASP A 867 37.88 20.03 13.11
CA ASP A 867 37.74 19.98 14.56
C ASP A 867 37.95 18.57 15.17
N SER A 868 38.48 17.59 14.42
CA SER A 868 38.67 16.22 14.92
C SER A 868 40.12 15.98 15.39
N GLN A 869 40.27 15.51 16.62
CA GLN A 869 41.59 15.21 17.20
C GLN A 869 42.09 13.81 16.81
N GLU A 870 41.20 12.84 16.60
CA GLU A 870 41.56 11.47 16.17
C GLU A 870 40.40 10.83 15.45
N TRP A 871 40.67 10.14 14.33
CA TRP A 871 39.72 9.29 13.64
C TRP A 871 40.27 7.86 13.58
N ILE A 872 39.55 6.93 14.18
CA ILE A 872 39.83 5.51 14.14
C ILE A 872 38.69 4.84 13.39
N GLY A 873 38.99 3.98 12.48
CA GLY A 873 37.96 3.28 11.74
C GLY A 873 38.48 2.32 10.66
N LYS A 874 37.55 1.76 9.90
CA LYS A 874 37.84 0.87 8.78
C LYS A 874 37.43 1.51 7.48
N VAL A 875 38.13 1.21 6.42
CA VAL A 875 37.80 1.53 5.04
C VAL A 875 37.66 0.23 4.26
N ALA A 876 36.48 -0.07 3.80
CA ALA A 876 36.26 -1.15 2.85
C ALA A 876 36.39 -0.59 1.44
N VAL A 877 37.21 -1.30 0.61
CA VAL A 877 37.58 -0.88 -0.75
C VAL A 877 36.95 -1.82 -1.76
N TRP A 878 36.11 -1.25 -2.64
CA TRP A 878 35.40 -1.99 -3.67
C TRP A 878 35.68 -1.42 -5.05
N LEU A 879 35.65 -2.29 -6.06
CA LEU A 879 35.54 -1.90 -7.45
C LEU A 879 34.14 -2.20 -7.94
N VAL A 880 33.46 -1.18 -8.41
CA VAL A 880 32.14 -1.28 -9.05
C VAL A 880 32.32 -0.99 -10.52
N ALA A 881 31.94 -1.91 -11.39
CA ALA A 881 32.04 -1.68 -12.82
C ALA A 881 30.93 -2.40 -13.59
N LYS A 882 30.60 -1.87 -14.77
CA LYS A 882 29.84 -2.61 -15.78
C LYS A 882 30.80 -3.56 -16.50
N GLN A 883 30.48 -4.83 -16.54
CA GLN A 883 31.25 -5.86 -17.25
C GLN A 883 30.51 -6.29 -18.50
N LYS A 884 31.23 -6.33 -19.64
CA LYS A 884 30.70 -6.90 -20.88
C LYS A 884 31.13 -8.35 -21.01
N GLN A 885 30.17 -9.25 -21.15
CA GLN A 885 30.39 -10.67 -21.42
C GLN A 885 30.17 -10.98 -22.90
N PRO A 886 30.93 -11.96 -23.48
CA PRO A 886 30.66 -12.47 -24.82
C PRO A 886 29.26 -13.07 -24.91
N THR A 887 28.49 -12.70 -25.92
CA THR A 887 27.18 -13.26 -26.19
C THR A 887 27.19 -14.26 -27.33
N LYS A 888 26.29 -15.22 -27.27
CA LYS A 888 26.02 -16.23 -28.31
C LYS A 888 24.57 -16.09 -28.75
N GLU A 889 24.20 -16.61 -29.94
CA GLU A 889 22.88 -16.47 -30.52
C GLU A 889 22.25 -17.81 -30.86
N ILE A 890 20.91 -17.86 -30.67
CA ILE A 890 20.08 -18.95 -31.16
C ILE A 890 18.85 -18.32 -31.84
N SER A 891 18.58 -18.76 -33.07
CA SER A 891 17.32 -18.46 -33.76
C SER A 891 16.33 -19.60 -33.53
N PHE A 892 15.18 -19.27 -33.01
CA PHE A 892 14.07 -20.22 -32.85
C PHE A 892 12.94 -19.86 -33.82
N ARG A 893 12.28 -20.87 -34.33
CA ARG A 893 10.97 -20.77 -34.94
C ARG A 893 9.97 -21.44 -34.00
N LEU A 894 8.96 -20.69 -33.60
CA LEU A 894 7.93 -21.14 -32.66
C LEU A 894 6.77 -21.81 -33.42
N LYS A 895 6.08 -22.78 -32.79
CA LYS A 895 4.88 -23.41 -33.37
C LYS A 895 3.71 -22.43 -33.48
N ALA A 896 3.62 -21.45 -32.55
CA ALA A 896 2.65 -20.39 -32.53
C ALA A 896 3.31 -19.02 -32.38
N GLU A 897 2.69 -17.97 -32.85
CA GLU A 897 3.13 -16.61 -32.63
C GLU A 897 3.01 -16.24 -31.14
N PRO A 898 4.09 -15.78 -30.49
CA PRO A 898 4.04 -15.38 -29.11
C PRO A 898 3.18 -14.12 -28.92
N LYS A 899 2.45 -14.06 -27.84
CA LYS A 899 1.73 -12.86 -27.39
C LYS A 899 2.39 -12.35 -26.11
N PRO A 900 3.53 -11.65 -26.20
CA PRO A 900 4.24 -11.19 -25.02
C PRO A 900 3.46 -10.07 -24.33
N GLY A 901 3.27 -10.22 -23.02
CA GLY A 901 2.83 -9.10 -22.18
C GLY A 901 3.94 -8.06 -21.95
N PRO A 902 3.61 -6.92 -21.34
CA PRO A 902 4.60 -5.92 -20.94
C PRO A 902 5.69 -6.53 -20.07
N ARG A 903 6.93 -6.07 -20.26
CA ARG A 903 8.09 -6.47 -19.45
C ARG A 903 8.69 -5.26 -18.72
N PRO A 904 9.42 -5.50 -17.62
CA PRO A 904 10.23 -4.47 -16.98
C PRO A 904 11.20 -3.79 -17.95
N PRO A 905 11.62 -2.54 -17.68
CA PRO A 905 12.53 -1.82 -18.56
C PRO A 905 13.89 -2.51 -18.64
N LYS A 906 14.51 -2.46 -19.83
CA LYS A 906 15.89 -2.88 -20.04
C LYS A 906 16.82 -1.72 -19.82
N VAL A 907 17.66 -1.80 -18.79
CA VAL A 907 18.68 -0.79 -18.49
C VAL A 907 20.08 -1.25 -18.87
N TRP A 908 20.22 -2.54 -19.20
CA TRP A 908 21.50 -3.17 -19.57
C TRP A 908 21.44 -3.72 -20.99
N ALA A 909 22.48 -3.48 -21.77
CA ALA A 909 22.63 -4.19 -23.03
C ALA A 909 22.88 -5.69 -22.76
N VAL A 910 22.56 -6.53 -23.74
CA VAL A 910 22.82 -7.97 -23.61
C VAL A 910 24.31 -8.23 -23.41
N GLY A 911 24.65 -9.04 -22.44
CA GLY A 911 26.03 -9.29 -22.02
C GLY A 911 26.61 -8.24 -21.07
N GLU A 912 25.90 -7.14 -20.78
CA GLU A 912 26.34 -6.18 -19.78
C GLU A 912 25.71 -6.51 -18.42
N ILE A 913 26.55 -6.54 -17.39
CA ILE A 913 26.14 -6.76 -15.99
C ILE A 913 26.91 -5.81 -15.08
N ARG A 914 26.33 -5.43 -13.96
CA ARG A 914 27.06 -4.77 -12.87
C ARG A 914 27.81 -5.81 -12.06
N LYS A 915 29.06 -5.50 -11.71
CA LYS A 915 29.86 -6.30 -10.79
C LYS A 915 30.44 -5.43 -9.68
N ASN A 916 30.33 -5.93 -8.47
CA ASN A 916 30.94 -5.35 -7.28
C ASN A 916 32.01 -6.32 -6.78
N VAL A 917 33.30 -5.91 -6.79
CA VAL A 917 34.40 -6.76 -6.36
C VAL A 917 35.08 -6.11 -5.16
N LYS A 918 35.09 -6.80 -4.03
CA LYS A 918 35.83 -6.35 -2.85
C LYS A 918 37.32 -6.48 -3.08
N LEU A 919 38.06 -5.39 -3.02
CA LEU A 919 39.51 -5.34 -3.18
C LEU A 919 40.23 -5.56 -1.85
N GLY A 920 39.66 -5.17 -0.75
CA GLY A 920 40.18 -5.37 0.59
C GLY A 920 39.64 -4.40 1.61
N ASP A 921 40.06 -4.60 2.86
CA ASP A 921 39.76 -3.72 3.99
C ASP A 921 41.05 -3.15 4.56
N ILE A 922 40.99 -1.94 5.10
CA ILE A 922 42.12 -1.30 5.76
C ILE A 922 41.65 -0.61 7.04
N SER A 923 42.42 -0.74 8.12
CA SER A 923 42.22 0.04 9.34
C SER A 923 43.04 1.32 9.26
N LEU A 924 42.41 2.43 9.52
CA LEU A 924 43.07 3.74 9.63
C LEU A 924 42.95 4.25 11.06
N ASN A 925 44.06 4.76 11.55
CA ASN A 925 44.16 5.43 12.85
C ASN A 925 44.99 6.71 12.68
N TYR A 926 44.41 7.89 12.93
CA TYR A 926 45.12 9.17 12.85
C TYR A 926 44.57 10.26 13.80
#